data_9b4f1052d88d9061c84c2fe04e03abc4
#
_entry.id   9b4f1052d88d9061c84c2fe04e03abc4
#
_cell.length_a   1.000
_cell.length_b   1.000
_cell.length_c   1.000
_cell.angle_alpha   90.00
_cell.angle_beta   90.00
_cell.angle_gamma   90.00
#
_symmetry.space_group_name_H-M   'P 1'
#
loop_
_entity.id
_entity.type
_entity.pdbx_description
1 polymer ?
#
loop_
_entity_poly.entity_id
_entity_poly.type
_entity_poly.pdbx_seq_one_letter_code
_entity_poly.pdbx_strand_id
1 'polypeptide(L)'
;MPEPAKTRAAGAATARPTTPAQGASVAIVGGGLSGLTAALRLAERGFKITLYEEKERLGGNLASEEIDGVFHDVYPHMFCEWYANFWDLFENDLGLARDAHFESRMGVKLLARGSTEYRELKNASTLEGIAHNLGSGVLSAPDMFLVGFSMLDLASHPFNRQGGEEIDRLDVNGFIYSRGYATEKVASLQNYMLMVIWSIQSDLTAAASYQDFLRHSLTFPRPTPFAWLAKGNLYAEIIAPLERKLEALGCDIQKGRKVVGVQLENGEPTLRLQPKPDGRGRRRRRPEAAPPADYVILATSAPALASLVMEGPPGRRVVDVLPQLSELQRFREVAIPVVDVYFNRVLPEIPKDQVGLTESSVDLTMLDISQLWTDDPNMEGRTALVLAASNGFALPSLDPLEQGHMMIQRLHDYLPVFEPGDHWGDPKADICWEKTHVRTNLNNKLFINDIGSWQWRPTSSHAQTPKLFLAGDFCKTDVDMATVEAAVESGLMAARALQAEDASRSGRMRGAPVTIDKHQVHSDTAFQAAKLALLPFAYAATAWSALTGDKRPGPLPKDAYEPSSYALLLPLAFTLDWWKTLYWLARSLAPGPDAGDPDDPDADADALLAAAARGTLGAAPSEALAKLTAKTLNAAGGALQALAARLPSRDEPPTKLAAALSAFSDQAWRTLHVAAAQLSAPVAGRRSYQRRWRVKP
;
A
#
# COMPACT_ATOMS: atom_id res chain seq x y z
N MET A 1 -52.39 -49.66 -33.90
CA MET A 1 -51.74 -49.76 -32.60
C MET A 1 -50.88 -50.99 -32.53
N PRO A 2 -49.58 -50.92 -32.53
CA PRO A 2 -48.69 -52.00 -32.06
C PRO A 2 -48.06 -51.64 -30.72
N GLU A 3 -47.88 -52.65 -29.89
CA GLU A 3 -47.33 -52.65 -28.53
C GLU A 3 -45.85 -52.21 -28.50
N PRO A 4 -45.38 -51.63 -27.37
CA PRO A 4 -43.99 -51.24 -27.24
C PRO A 4 -43.08 -52.37 -26.75
N ALA A 5 -41.93 -52.49 -27.39
CA ALA A 5 -40.89 -53.47 -27.10
C ALA A 5 -40.24 -53.25 -25.73
N LYS A 6 -40.07 -54.34 -25.00
CA LYS A 6 -39.31 -54.38 -23.70
C LYS A 6 -37.81 -54.22 -23.96
N THR A 7 -37.25 -53.12 -23.46
CA THR A 7 -35.81 -52.91 -23.41
C THR A 7 -35.22 -53.57 -22.15
N ARG A 8 -34.25 -54.45 -22.37
CA ARG A 8 -33.44 -55.11 -21.35
C ARG A 8 -32.60 -54.11 -20.56
N ALA A 9 -32.69 -54.11 -19.25
CA ALA A 9 -31.80 -53.41 -18.36
C ALA A 9 -30.36 -53.98 -18.45
N ALA A 10 -29.42 -53.14 -18.88
CA ALA A 10 -27.99 -53.43 -18.79
C ALA A 10 -27.53 -53.24 -17.34
N GLY A 11 -26.81 -54.24 -16.82
CA GLY A 11 -26.34 -54.28 -15.44
C GLY A 11 -25.45 -53.10 -15.11
N ALA A 12 -25.77 -52.42 -13.99
CA ALA A 12 -24.93 -51.43 -13.37
C ALA A 12 -23.66 -52.11 -12.84
N ALA A 13 -22.52 -51.84 -13.47
CA ALA A 13 -21.22 -52.16 -12.93
C ALA A 13 -21.01 -51.27 -11.68
N THR A 14 -20.97 -51.92 -10.52
CA THR A 14 -20.59 -51.27 -9.27
C THR A 14 -19.16 -50.74 -9.39
N ALA A 15 -19.05 -49.41 -9.58
CA ALA A 15 -17.76 -48.70 -9.47
C ALA A 15 -17.20 -48.95 -8.07
N ARG A 16 -16.07 -49.63 -7.97
CA ARG A 16 -15.27 -49.69 -6.72
C ARG A 16 -15.00 -48.27 -6.27
N PRO A 17 -15.16 -47.94 -4.96
CA PRO A 17 -14.75 -46.66 -4.44
C PRO A 17 -13.23 -46.54 -4.67
N THR A 18 -12.85 -45.70 -5.59
CA THR A 18 -11.45 -45.27 -5.72
C THR A 18 -11.11 -44.52 -4.46
N THR A 19 -10.20 -45.05 -3.66
CA THR A 19 -9.53 -44.34 -2.56
C THR A 19 -9.14 -42.98 -3.11
N PRO A 20 -9.49 -41.85 -2.48
CA PRO A 20 -9.05 -40.53 -2.95
C PRO A 20 -7.52 -40.57 -3.04
N ALA A 21 -6.97 -40.27 -4.19
CA ALA A 21 -5.52 -40.12 -4.34
C ALA A 21 -5.06 -39.14 -3.25
N GLN A 22 -4.16 -39.58 -2.37
CA GLN A 22 -3.69 -38.78 -1.25
C GLN A 22 -3.17 -37.45 -1.81
N GLY A 23 -3.84 -36.31 -1.52
CA GLY A 23 -3.45 -35.00 -2.01
C GLY A 23 -2.04 -34.64 -1.50
N ALA A 24 -1.26 -33.92 -2.30
CA ALA A 24 0.02 -33.40 -1.84
C ALA A 24 -0.18 -32.54 -0.58
N SER A 25 0.75 -32.64 0.35
CA SER A 25 0.71 -31.91 1.63
C SER A 25 1.40 -30.56 1.53
N VAL A 26 0.79 -29.54 2.10
CA VAL A 26 1.31 -28.18 2.12
C VAL A 26 1.35 -27.66 3.55
N ALA A 27 2.52 -27.24 4.00
CA ALA A 27 2.66 -26.52 5.27
C ALA A 27 2.70 -25.01 5.00
N ILE A 28 1.79 -24.28 5.63
CA ILE A 28 1.71 -22.81 5.51
C ILE A 28 2.09 -22.20 6.85
N VAL A 29 3.00 -21.22 6.84
CA VAL A 29 3.51 -20.54 8.02
C VAL A 29 2.99 -19.10 8.01
N GLY A 30 2.10 -18.78 8.95
CA GLY A 30 1.43 -17.50 9.10
C GLY A 30 -0.04 -17.55 8.73
N GLY A 31 -0.89 -17.21 9.69
CA GLY A 31 -2.35 -17.16 9.59
C GLY A 31 -2.90 -15.77 9.28
N GLY A 32 -2.09 -14.90 8.64
CA GLY A 32 -2.55 -13.64 8.05
C GLY A 32 -3.32 -13.88 6.76
N LEU A 33 -3.91 -12.81 6.20
CA LEU A 33 -4.77 -12.91 5.01
C LEU A 33 -4.09 -13.59 3.81
N SER A 34 -2.79 -13.34 3.58
CA SER A 34 -2.02 -14.00 2.50
C SER A 34 -1.98 -15.52 2.66
N GLY A 35 -1.67 -15.98 3.90
CA GLY A 35 -1.60 -17.42 4.20
C GLY A 35 -2.96 -18.10 4.16
N LEU A 36 -4.01 -17.42 4.66
CA LEU A 36 -5.39 -17.91 4.64
C LEU A 36 -5.92 -18.02 3.19
N THR A 37 -5.64 -17.03 2.35
CA THR A 37 -6.01 -17.05 0.91
C THR A 37 -5.31 -18.21 0.18
N ALA A 38 -4.01 -18.38 0.38
CA ALA A 38 -3.27 -19.50 -0.21
C ALA A 38 -3.83 -20.85 0.27
N ALA A 39 -4.12 -20.97 1.58
CA ALA A 39 -4.71 -22.16 2.17
C ALA A 39 -6.05 -22.51 1.51
N LEU A 40 -6.95 -21.53 1.38
CA LEU A 40 -8.27 -21.73 0.76
C LEU A 40 -8.15 -22.24 -0.67
N ARG A 41 -7.39 -21.53 -1.50
CA ARG A 41 -7.25 -21.90 -2.93
C ARG A 41 -6.64 -23.27 -3.14
N LEU A 42 -5.70 -23.67 -2.31
CA LEU A 42 -5.06 -24.99 -2.40
C LEU A 42 -5.95 -26.10 -1.81
N ALA A 43 -6.66 -25.84 -0.69
CA ALA A 43 -7.59 -26.80 -0.11
C ALA A 43 -8.74 -27.14 -1.07
N GLU A 44 -9.34 -26.14 -1.74
CA GLU A 44 -10.35 -26.32 -2.79
C GLU A 44 -9.89 -27.21 -3.95
N ARG A 45 -8.57 -27.29 -4.17
CA ARG A 45 -7.92 -28.09 -5.20
C ARG A 45 -7.42 -29.45 -4.71
N GLY A 46 -7.79 -29.81 -3.48
CA GLY A 46 -7.52 -31.14 -2.90
C GLY A 46 -6.10 -31.28 -2.34
N PHE A 47 -5.38 -30.22 -2.07
CA PHE A 47 -4.16 -30.27 -1.28
C PHE A 47 -4.51 -30.44 0.21
N LYS A 48 -3.64 -31.12 0.94
CA LYS A 48 -3.75 -31.27 2.40
C LYS A 48 -3.02 -30.14 3.07
N ILE A 49 -3.73 -29.25 3.73
CA ILE A 49 -3.18 -28.05 4.32
C ILE A 49 -2.95 -28.24 5.81
N THR A 50 -1.75 -27.90 6.28
CA THR A 50 -1.44 -27.65 7.69
C THR A 50 -0.96 -26.20 7.81
N LEU A 51 -1.71 -25.36 8.53
CA LEU A 51 -1.39 -23.95 8.75
C LEU A 51 -0.88 -23.74 10.17
N TYR A 52 0.29 -23.14 10.32
CA TYR A 52 0.91 -22.80 11.59
C TYR A 52 0.80 -21.29 11.86
N GLU A 53 0.18 -20.92 12.97
CA GLU A 53 0.07 -19.55 13.44
C GLU A 53 0.64 -19.44 14.86
N GLU A 54 1.50 -18.44 15.12
CA GLU A 54 2.13 -18.26 16.43
C GLU A 54 1.17 -17.75 17.50
N LYS A 55 0.13 -16.99 17.09
CA LYS A 55 -0.90 -16.46 17.98
C LYS A 55 -2.08 -17.43 18.13
N GLU A 56 -2.88 -17.20 19.14
CA GLU A 56 -4.11 -17.97 19.33
C GLU A 56 -5.23 -17.56 18.36
N ARG A 57 -5.02 -16.51 17.57
CA ARG A 57 -5.98 -15.95 16.60
C ARG A 57 -5.35 -15.79 15.23
N LEU A 58 -6.19 -15.99 14.21
CA LEU A 58 -5.87 -15.73 12.82
C LEU A 58 -6.13 -14.25 12.46
N GLY A 59 -5.68 -13.84 11.28
CA GLY A 59 -5.96 -12.55 10.67
C GLY A 59 -4.73 -11.65 10.50
N GLY A 60 -3.65 -11.85 11.26
CA GLY A 60 -2.47 -10.98 11.18
C GLY A 60 -2.82 -9.53 11.55
N ASN A 61 -2.64 -8.57 10.63
CA ASN A 61 -3.02 -7.18 10.84
C ASN A 61 -4.53 -6.92 10.71
N LEU A 62 -5.31 -7.86 10.13
CA LEU A 62 -6.77 -7.87 10.14
C LEU A 62 -7.36 -8.60 11.35
N ALA A 63 -6.56 -8.99 12.32
CA ALA A 63 -7.06 -9.64 13.53
C ALA A 63 -7.80 -8.66 14.43
N SER A 64 -8.74 -9.20 15.20
CA SER A 64 -9.36 -8.51 16.34
C SER A 64 -8.93 -9.22 17.63
N GLU A 65 -8.65 -8.46 18.67
CA GLU A 65 -8.35 -8.96 20.01
C GLU A 65 -9.63 -8.86 20.86
N GLU A 66 -9.97 -9.94 21.57
CA GLU A 66 -11.09 -9.92 22.50
C GLU A 66 -10.56 -9.79 23.93
N ILE A 67 -11.00 -8.76 24.62
CA ILE A 67 -10.61 -8.46 25.98
C ILE A 67 -11.88 -8.26 26.78
N ASP A 68 -12.10 -9.12 27.78
CA ASP A 68 -13.27 -9.08 28.66
C ASP A 68 -14.63 -9.00 27.90
N GLY A 69 -14.72 -9.70 26.77
CA GLY A 69 -15.93 -9.76 25.92
C GLY A 69 -16.11 -8.55 24.99
N VAL A 70 -15.10 -7.69 24.88
CA VAL A 70 -15.06 -6.58 23.94
C VAL A 70 -14.04 -6.87 22.83
N PHE A 71 -14.43 -6.70 21.59
CA PHE A 71 -13.52 -6.86 20.44
C PHE A 71 -12.83 -5.55 20.08
N HIS A 72 -11.54 -5.64 19.81
CA HIS A 72 -10.66 -4.54 19.43
C HIS A 72 -9.88 -4.92 18.19
N ASP A 73 -10.14 -4.26 17.06
CA ASP A 73 -9.38 -4.48 15.85
C ASP A 73 -7.93 -4.00 16.02
N VAL A 74 -6.96 -4.79 15.56
CA VAL A 74 -5.55 -4.40 15.62
C VAL A 74 -5.34 -3.04 14.95
N TYR A 75 -5.98 -2.86 13.80
CA TYR A 75 -6.06 -1.59 13.07
C TYR A 75 -7.46 -1.37 12.52
N PRO A 76 -7.97 -0.12 12.52
CA PRO A 76 -9.13 0.22 11.70
C PRO A 76 -8.74 0.08 10.23
N HIS A 77 -9.59 -0.53 9.42
CA HIS A 77 -9.34 -0.75 8.00
C HIS A 77 -10.41 -0.10 7.15
N MET A 78 -9.96 0.50 6.06
CA MET A 78 -10.81 0.92 4.95
C MET A 78 -10.55 0.01 3.75
N PHE A 79 -11.61 -0.46 3.12
CA PHE A 79 -11.55 -1.33 1.96
C PHE A 79 -11.90 -0.52 0.71
N CYS A 80 -11.02 -0.54 -0.28
CA CYS A 80 -11.25 0.19 -1.52
C CYS A 80 -12.15 -0.60 -2.47
N GLU A 81 -12.93 0.13 -3.28
CA GLU A 81 -13.78 -0.49 -4.32
C GLU A 81 -12.97 -1.32 -5.32
N TRP A 82 -11.76 -0.89 -5.62
CA TRP A 82 -10.87 -1.54 -6.58
C TRP A 82 -10.15 -2.80 -6.04
N TYR A 83 -10.41 -3.26 -4.82
CA TYR A 83 -9.85 -4.50 -4.27
C TYR A 83 -10.49 -5.73 -4.93
N ALA A 84 -10.15 -6.00 -6.20
CA ALA A 84 -10.83 -7.01 -7.02
C ALA A 84 -10.71 -8.42 -6.44
N ASN A 85 -9.48 -8.82 -6.06
CA ASN A 85 -9.24 -10.15 -5.52
C ASN A 85 -9.80 -10.34 -4.10
N PHE A 86 -9.78 -9.27 -3.29
CA PHE A 86 -10.40 -9.33 -1.97
C PHE A 86 -11.92 -9.45 -2.06
N TRP A 87 -12.57 -8.68 -2.94
CA TRP A 87 -14.02 -8.77 -3.11
C TRP A 87 -14.45 -10.09 -3.75
N ASP A 88 -13.66 -10.64 -4.67
CA ASP A 88 -13.89 -11.99 -5.21
C ASP A 88 -13.82 -13.05 -4.09
N LEU A 89 -12.78 -13.01 -3.27
CA LEU A 89 -12.66 -13.86 -2.08
C LEU A 89 -13.87 -13.72 -1.15
N PHE A 90 -14.30 -12.49 -0.87
CA PHE A 90 -15.38 -12.21 0.08
C PHE A 90 -16.76 -12.61 -0.47
N GLU A 91 -17.09 -12.17 -1.68
CA GLU A 91 -18.41 -12.34 -2.26
C GLU A 91 -18.61 -13.73 -2.87
N ASN A 92 -17.63 -14.22 -3.63
CA ASN A 92 -17.75 -15.47 -4.37
C ASN A 92 -17.28 -16.68 -3.56
N ASP A 93 -16.12 -16.61 -2.92
CA ASP A 93 -15.62 -17.77 -2.18
C ASP A 93 -16.30 -17.93 -0.82
N LEU A 94 -16.47 -16.87 -0.05
CA LEU A 94 -17.15 -16.95 1.24
C LEU A 94 -18.68 -16.90 1.08
N GLY A 95 -19.19 -16.42 -0.05
CA GLY A 95 -20.63 -16.29 -0.33
C GLY A 95 -21.30 -15.20 0.52
N LEU A 96 -20.56 -14.17 0.90
CA LEU A 96 -21.02 -13.09 1.76
C LEU A 96 -21.43 -11.87 0.93
N ALA A 97 -22.60 -11.30 1.20
CA ALA A 97 -23.06 -10.10 0.53
C ALA A 97 -22.32 -8.87 1.12
N ARG A 98 -21.64 -8.08 0.29
CA ARG A 98 -20.86 -6.92 0.73
C ARG A 98 -21.68 -5.98 1.60
N ASP A 99 -22.87 -5.58 1.15
CA ASP A 99 -23.74 -4.62 1.86
C ASP A 99 -24.27 -5.15 3.20
N ALA A 100 -24.25 -6.46 3.43
CA ALA A 100 -24.62 -7.03 4.72
C ALA A 100 -23.51 -6.79 5.77
N HIS A 101 -22.27 -6.83 5.38
CA HIS A 101 -21.09 -6.81 6.24
C HIS A 101 -20.32 -5.49 6.23
N PHE A 102 -20.52 -4.66 5.20
CA PHE A 102 -19.83 -3.39 5.04
C PHE A 102 -20.80 -2.27 4.74
N GLU A 103 -20.43 -1.06 5.12
CA GLU A 103 -21.14 0.18 4.79
C GLU A 103 -20.24 1.09 3.95
N SER A 104 -20.75 1.55 2.80
CA SER A 104 -20.01 2.44 1.91
C SER A 104 -19.93 3.86 2.44
N ARG A 105 -18.80 4.53 2.19
CA ARG A 105 -18.57 5.95 2.49
C ARG A 105 -18.14 6.66 1.22
N MET A 106 -18.80 7.77 0.90
CA MET A 106 -18.52 8.54 -0.32
C MET A 106 -17.34 9.50 -0.15
N GLY A 107 -16.94 9.77 1.08
CA GLY A 107 -15.86 10.68 1.40
C GLY A 107 -15.26 10.43 2.76
N VAL A 108 -14.33 11.29 3.12
CA VAL A 108 -13.68 11.39 4.43
C VAL A 108 -13.93 12.79 4.96
N LYS A 109 -14.05 12.92 6.26
CA LYS A 109 -14.26 14.22 6.91
C LYS A 109 -12.97 14.73 7.55
N LEU A 110 -12.82 16.02 7.58
CA LEU A 110 -11.73 16.72 8.24
C LEU A 110 -12.33 17.65 9.30
N LEU A 111 -11.74 17.64 10.48
CA LEU A 111 -12.09 18.55 11.59
C LEU A 111 -10.85 19.35 11.98
N ALA A 112 -10.96 20.67 11.90
CA ALA A 112 -9.89 21.55 12.34
C ALA A 112 -9.99 21.82 13.86
N ARG A 113 -8.85 22.00 14.50
CA ARG A 113 -8.78 22.30 15.94
C ARG A 113 -9.57 23.56 16.26
N GLY A 114 -10.46 23.48 17.24
CA GLY A 114 -11.33 24.58 17.64
C GLY A 114 -12.49 24.88 16.68
N SER A 115 -12.71 24.05 15.66
CA SER A 115 -13.87 24.09 14.79
C SER A 115 -14.92 23.08 15.23
N THR A 116 -16.18 23.37 14.99
CA THR A 116 -17.30 22.42 15.10
C THR A 116 -17.80 21.95 13.74
N GLU A 117 -17.22 22.47 12.65
CA GLU A 117 -17.62 22.17 11.27
C GLU A 117 -16.76 21.06 10.70
N TYR A 118 -17.39 19.96 10.30
CA TYR A 118 -16.78 18.88 9.54
C TYR A 118 -16.77 19.21 8.05
N ARG A 119 -15.61 19.21 7.44
CA ARG A 119 -15.46 19.43 6.00
C ARG A 119 -15.23 18.09 5.30
N GLU A 120 -15.99 17.83 4.24
CA GLU A 120 -15.92 16.56 3.52
C GLU A 120 -15.02 16.66 2.28
N LEU A 121 -14.22 15.63 2.05
CA LEU A 121 -13.54 15.37 0.78
C LEU A 121 -14.05 14.06 0.20
N LYS A 122 -14.53 14.10 -1.04
CA LYS A 122 -15.05 12.95 -1.80
C LYS A 122 -13.97 12.33 -2.69
N ASN A 123 -14.24 11.13 -3.17
CA ASN A 123 -13.40 10.51 -4.20
C ASN A 123 -13.36 11.40 -5.45
N ALA A 124 -12.15 11.76 -5.91
CA ALA A 124 -11.90 12.62 -7.06
C ALA A 124 -11.97 11.87 -8.41
N SER A 125 -12.45 10.63 -8.44
CA SER A 125 -12.61 9.83 -9.66
C SER A 125 -13.75 10.31 -10.57
N THR A 126 -14.61 11.22 -10.10
CA THR A 126 -15.76 11.75 -10.84
C THR A 126 -15.78 13.28 -10.88
N LEU A 127 -16.43 13.85 -11.91
CA LEU A 127 -16.62 15.30 -12.00
C LEU A 127 -17.40 15.87 -10.81
N GLU A 128 -18.37 15.12 -10.28
CA GLU A 128 -19.11 15.52 -9.07
C GLU A 128 -18.18 15.59 -7.86
N GLY A 129 -17.38 14.56 -7.62
CA GLY A 129 -16.41 14.55 -6.53
C GLY A 129 -15.38 15.67 -6.66
N ILE A 130 -14.86 15.92 -7.86
CA ILE A 130 -13.95 17.03 -8.13
C ILE A 130 -14.63 18.38 -7.83
N ALA A 131 -15.86 18.63 -8.34
CA ALA A 131 -16.60 19.86 -8.09
C ALA A 131 -16.90 20.05 -6.60
N HIS A 132 -17.30 18.98 -5.90
CA HIS A 132 -17.51 19.01 -4.46
C HIS A 132 -16.23 19.41 -3.71
N ASN A 133 -15.09 18.78 -4.03
CA ASN A 133 -13.82 19.07 -3.37
C ASN A 133 -13.34 20.51 -3.60
N LEU A 134 -13.54 21.05 -4.81
CA LEU A 134 -13.24 22.47 -5.10
C LEU A 134 -14.08 23.43 -4.25
N GLY A 135 -15.29 23.05 -3.87
CA GLY A 135 -16.20 23.83 -3.03
C GLY A 135 -16.17 23.47 -1.55
N SER A 136 -15.37 22.49 -1.12
CA SER A 136 -15.37 21.95 0.25
C SER A 136 -14.93 22.93 1.33
N GLY A 137 -14.23 24.01 0.96
CA GLY A 137 -13.69 24.99 1.91
C GLY A 137 -12.47 24.47 2.73
N VAL A 138 -11.96 23.26 2.44
CA VAL A 138 -10.72 22.75 3.08
C VAL A 138 -9.53 23.62 2.68
N LEU A 139 -9.44 23.94 1.39
CA LEU A 139 -8.52 24.94 0.84
C LEU A 139 -9.30 25.87 -0.11
N SER A 140 -8.65 26.92 -0.61
CA SER A 140 -9.19 27.70 -1.72
C SER A 140 -9.40 26.80 -2.96
N ALA A 141 -10.33 27.14 -3.84
CA ALA A 141 -10.58 26.35 -5.06
C ALA A 141 -9.33 26.18 -5.93
N PRO A 142 -8.48 27.23 -6.16
CA PRO A 142 -7.21 27.06 -6.87
C PRO A 142 -6.24 26.07 -6.18
N ASP A 143 -6.10 26.17 -4.85
CA ASP A 143 -5.21 25.25 -4.11
C ASP A 143 -5.73 23.82 -4.12
N MET A 144 -7.04 23.63 -3.96
CA MET A 144 -7.68 22.32 -4.04
C MET A 144 -7.53 21.70 -5.45
N PHE A 145 -7.64 22.54 -6.50
CA PHE A 145 -7.34 22.09 -7.86
C PHE A 145 -5.89 21.61 -8.00
N LEU A 146 -4.94 22.34 -7.41
CA LEU A 146 -3.52 21.93 -7.41
C LEU A 146 -3.28 20.62 -6.66
N VAL A 147 -4.01 20.35 -5.58
CA VAL A 147 -3.95 19.03 -4.90
C VAL A 147 -4.37 17.93 -5.86
N GLY A 148 -5.52 18.06 -6.52
CA GLY A 148 -5.99 17.10 -7.52
C GLY A 148 -5.03 16.97 -8.71
N PHE A 149 -4.48 18.09 -9.18
CA PHE A 149 -3.50 18.10 -10.27
C PHE A 149 -2.19 17.41 -9.87
N SER A 150 -1.72 17.54 -8.64
CA SER A 150 -0.51 16.87 -8.16
C SER A 150 -0.68 15.34 -8.12
N MET A 151 -1.87 14.87 -7.77
CA MET A 151 -2.21 13.43 -7.83
C MET A 151 -2.22 12.95 -9.29
N LEU A 152 -2.84 13.71 -10.19
CA LEU A 152 -2.82 13.41 -11.63
C LEU A 152 -1.40 13.44 -12.20
N ASP A 153 -0.56 14.41 -11.81
CA ASP A 153 0.83 14.50 -12.26
C ASP A 153 1.61 13.25 -11.85
N LEU A 154 1.49 12.81 -10.61
CA LEU A 154 2.12 11.57 -10.16
C LEU A 154 1.55 10.36 -10.90
N ALA A 155 0.22 10.23 -11.00
CA ALA A 155 -0.41 9.12 -11.73
C ALA A 155 -0.03 9.06 -13.21
N SER A 156 0.22 10.22 -13.83
CA SER A 156 0.62 10.34 -15.25
C SER A 156 2.08 10.00 -15.50
N HIS A 157 2.92 9.96 -14.47
CA HIS A 157 4.33 9.69 -14.64
C HIS A 157 4.54 8.29 -15.22
N PRO A 158 5.36 8.10 -16.27
CA PRO A 158 5.63 6.78 -16.79
C PRO A 158 6.20 5.89 -15.69
N PHE A 159 5.54 4.77 -15.44
CA PHE A 159 5.95 3.83 -14.42
C PHE A 159 6.29 2.49 -15.02
N ASN A 160 7.36 1.91 -14.53
CA ASN A 160 7.75 0.57 -14.85
C ASN A 160 8.00 -0.22 -13.56
N ARG A 161 7.12 -1.14 -13.25
CA ARG A 161 7.16 -2.02 -12.07
C ARG A 161 8.43 -2.84 -11.90
N GLN A 162 9.24 -2.97 -12.95
CA GLN A 162 10.48 -3.75 -12.89
C GLN A 162 11.64 -3.04 -12.19
N GLY A 163 11.39 -1.90 -11.56
CA GLY A 163 12.33 -1.22 -10.67
C GLY A 163 13.52 -0.55 -11.38
N GLY A 164 13.71 0.69 -11.17
CA GLY A 164 14.81 1.48 -11.72
C GLY A 164 14.37 2.86 -12.14
N GLU A 165 13.12 3.18 -11.95
CA GLU A 165 12.58 4.49 -12.28
C GLU A 165 12.88 5.51 -11.18
N GLU A 166 13.00 6.77 -11.57
CA GLU A 166 13.39 7.83 -10.66
C GLU A 166 12.38 8.06 -9.54
N ILE A 167 11.08 7.86 -9.82
CA ILE A 167 10.04 7.99 -8.81
C ILE A 167 10.07 6.89 -7.74
N ASP A 168 10.74 5.75 -8.00
CA ASP A 168 11.03 4.76 -6.94
C ASP A 168 12.17 5.21 -6.01
N ARG A 169 12.91 6.25 -6.39
CA ARG A 169 14.02 6.85 -5.61
C ARG A 169 13.64 8.14 -4.91
N LEU A 170 12.43 8.62 -5.11
CA LEU A 170 11.84 9.76 -4.43
C LEU A 170 10.76 9.24 -3.48
N ASP A 171 10.72 9.79 -2.28
CA ASP A 171 9.53 9.71 -1.47
C ASP A 171 8.43 10.63 -2.03
N VAL A 172 7.21 10.48 -1.51
CA VAL A 172 6.07 11.26 -1.99
C VAL A 172 6.29 12.76 -1.78
N ASN A 173 6.88 13.15 -0.65
CA ASN A 173 7.21 14.55 -0.37
C ASN A 173 8.25 15.08 -1.36
N GLY A 174 9.32 14.32 -1.60
CA GLY A 174 10.34 14.66 -2.59
C GLY A 174 9.77 14.84 -3.98
N PHE A 175 8.79 14.02 -4.38
CA PHE A 175 8.07 14.21 -5.63
C PHE A 175 7.34 15.56 -5.66
N ILE A 176 6.55 15.89 -4.64
CA ILE A 176 5.77 17.14 -4.59
C ILE A 176 6.71 18.35 -4.57
N TYR A 177 7.73 18.34 -3.72
CA TYR A 177 8.69 19.42 -3.62
C TYR A 177 9.48 19.66 -4.91
N SER A 178 9.59 18.67 -5.78
CA SER A 178 10.22 18.83 -7.09
C SER A 178 9.33 19.51 -8.14
N ARG A 179 8.06 19.81 -7.84
CA ARG A 179 7.09 20.33 -8.82
C ARG A 179 7.04 21.85 -8.86
N GLY A 180 7.08 22.40 -10.08
CA GLY A 180 7.04 23.85 -10.31
C GLY A 180 5.74 24.52 -9.88
N TYR A 181 4.65 23.79 -9.88
CA TYR A 181 3.31 24.27 -9.51
C TYR A 181 2.97 24.09 -8.04
N ALA A 182 3.69 23.27 -7.27
CA ALA A 182 3.33 22.96 -5.90
C ALA A 182 3.47 24.17 -4.96
N THR A 183 2.50 24.36 -4.07
CA THR A 183 2.52 25.34 -2.98
C THR A 183 2.66 24.65 -1.64
N GLU A 184 2.97 25.41 -0.58
CA GLU A 184 3.06 24.86 0.78
C GLU A 184 1.74 24.22 1.22
N LYS A 185 0.60 24.84 0.88
CA LYS A 185 -0.73 24.32 1.22
C LYS A 185 -1.03 22.99 0.51
N VAL A 186 -0.64 22.88 -0.78
CA VAL A 186 -0.80 21.64 -1.55
C VAL A 186 0.02 20.53 -0.92
N ALA A 187 1.29 20.78 -0.63
CA ALA A 187 2.18 19.78 -0.03
C ALA A 187 1.69 19.38 1.37
N SER A 188 1.28 20.34 2.20
CA SER A 188 0.79 20.08 3.55
C SER A 188 -0.50 19.26 3.55
N LEU A 189 -1.48 19.60 2.71
CA LEU A 189 -2.73 18.84 2.66
C LEU A 189 -2.49 17.43 2.11
N GLN A 190 -1.68 17.28 1.08
CA GLN A 190 -1.39 15.96 0.51
C GLN A 190 -0.65 15.07 1.50
N ASN A 191 0.37 15.59 2.18
CA ASN A 191 1.07 14.87 3.25
C ASN A 191 0.11 14.46 4.36
N TYR A 192 -0.72 15.39 4.81
CA TYR A 192 -1.73 15.15 5.83
C TYR A 192 -2.71 14.04 5.42
N MET A 193 -3.27 14.10 4.20
CA MET A 193 -4.19 13.08 3.69
C MET A 193 -3.57 11.69 3.67
N LEU A 194 -2.30 11.58 3.26
CA LEU A 194 -1.58 10.31 3.25
C LEU A 194 -1.39 9.75 4.65
N MET A 195 -0.89 10.57 5.57
CA MET A 195 -0.63 10.16 6.95
C MET A 195 -1.92 9.79 7.68
N VAL A 196 -2.91 10.68 7.62
CA VAL A 196 -4.10 10.58 8.49
C VAL A 196 -5.13 9.61 7.93
N ILE A 197 -5.37 9.58 6.62
CA ILE A 197 -6.42 8.74 6.05
C ILE A 197 -5.91 7.34 5.73
N TRP A 198 -4.70 7.26 5.16
CA TRP A 198 -4.16 6.00 4.65
C TRP A 198 -3.01 5.44 5.51
N SER A 199 -2.60 6.16 6.54
CA SER A 199 -1.43 5.82 7.38
C SER A 199 -0.14 5.60 6.56
N ILE A 200 -0.06 6.24 5.39
CA ILE A 200 1.09 6.18 4.49
C ILE A 200 2.13 7.22 4.95
N GLN A 201 3.32 6.76 5.30
CA GLN A 201 4.44 7.62 5.68
C GLN A 201 5.01 8.30 4.43
N SER A 202 4.56 9.53 4.15
CA SER A 202 4.85 10.23 2.89
C SER A 202 6.31 10.61 2.69
N ASP A 203 7.09 10.68 3.77
CA ASP A 203 8.53 10.94 3.78
C ASP A 203 9.38 9.66 3.67
N LEU A 204 8.76 8.50 3.70
CA LEU A 204 9.41 7.19 3.61
C LEU A 204 8.92 6.39 2.40
N THR A 205 7.66 6.52 2.05
CA THR A 205 7.03 5.75 0.98
C THR A 205 7.51 6.22 -0.39
N ALA A 206 7.94 5.28 -1.23
CA ALA A 206 8.32 5.56 -2.60
C ALA A 206 7.16 6.20 -3.38
N ALA A 207 7.45 7.27 -4.11
CA ALA A 207 6.45 7.92 -4.96
C ALA A 207 5.88 6.96 -6.02
N ALA A 208 6.67 5.98 -6.47
CA ALA A 208 6.23 4.92 -7.37
C ALA A 208 5.11 4.06 -6.78
N SER A 209 5.24 3.65 -5.51
CA SER A 209 4.23 2.85 -4.84
C SER A 209 2.94 3.65 -4.64
N TYR A 210 3.04 4.92 -4.26
CA TYR A 210 1.87 5.79 -4.15
C TYR A 210 1.24 6.09 -5.52
N GLN A 211 2.03 6.19 -6.58
CA GLN A 211 1.53 6.31 -7.95
C GLN A 211 0.63 5.13 -8.32
N ASP A 212 1.05 3.92 -8.01
CA ASP A 212 0.29 2.72 -8.31
C ASP A 212 -1.08 2.74 -7.60
N PHE A 213 -1.08 3.06 -6.31
CA PHE A 213 -2.30 3.27 -5.53
C PHE A 213 -3.23 4.34 -6.14
N LEU A 214 -2.67 5.48 -6.57
CA LEU A 214 -3.45 6.55 -7.22
C LEU A 214 -4.06 6.09 -8.53
N ARG A 215 -3.31 5.36 -9.35
CA ARG A 215 -3.81 4.85 -10.64
C ARG A 215 -5.04 3.97 -10.45
N HIS A 216 -5.00 3.06 -9.47
CA HIS A 216 -6.14 2.23 -9.13
C HIS A 216 -7.32 3.09 -8.65
N SER A 217 -7.08 4.02 -7.75
CA SER A 217 -8.12 4.89 -7.18
C SER A 217 -8.75 5.83 -8.20
N LEU A 218 -8.00 6.30 -9.22
CA LEU A 218 -8.48 7.24 -10.24
C LEU A 218 -9.11 6.56 -11.47
N THR A 219 -9.04 5.23 -11.58
CA THR A 219 -9.47 4.52 -12.79
C THR A 219 -10.99 4.33 -12.88
N PHE A 220 -11.71 4.41 -11.77
CA PHE A 220 -13.14 4.14 -11.76
C PHE A 220 -13.95 5.32 -12.30
N PRO A 221 -14.63 5.18 -13.47
CA PRO A 221 -15.38 6.29 -14.10
C PRO A 221 -16.77 6.51 -13.49
N ARG A 222 -17.18 5.70 -12.49
CA ARG A 222 -18.49 5.76 -11.83
C ARG A 222 -18.35 6.42 -10.47
N PRO A 223 -19.42 7.00 -9.91
CA PRO A 223 -19.45 7.34 -8.50
C PRO A 223 -19.15 6.09 -7.68
N THR A 224 -17.92 5.96 -7.21
CA THR A 224 -17.50 4.84 -6.38
C THR A 224 -17.35 5.33 -4.95
N PRO A 225 -17.67 4.49 -3.96
CA PRO A 225 -17.36 4.80 -2.58
C PRO A 225 -15.89 5.19 -2.42
N PHE A 226 -15.64 6.13 -1.53
CA PHE A 226 -14.28 6.44 -1.10
C PHE A 226 -13.68 5.22 -0.40
N ALA A 227 -14.47 4.58 0.46
CA ALA A 227 -14.11 3.36 1.16
C ALA A 227 -15.36 2.58 1.61
N TRP A 228 -15.16 1.33 1.97
CA TRP A 228 -16.09 0.47 2.67
C TRP A 228 -15.56 0.24 4.08
N LEU A 229 -16.43 0.36 5.09
CA LEU A 229 -16.14 0.14 6.49
C LEU A 229 -16.92 -1.06 7.01
N ALA A 230 -16.28 -1.94 7.79
CA ALA A 230 -16.90 -3.12 8.34
C ALA A 230 -18.00 -2.77 9.39
N LYS A 231 -19.12 -3.48 9.34
CA LYS A 231 -20.25 -3.31 10.27
C LYS A 231 -20.09 -4.07 11.58
N GLY A 232 -18.98 -4.79 11.74
CA GLY A 232 -18.57 -5.49 12.94
C GLY A 232 -17.03 -5.54 12.98
N ASN A 233 -16.48 -6.20 14.02
CA ASN A 233 -15.05 -6.38 14.10
C ASN A 233 -14.52 -7.27 12.96
N LEU A 234 -13.29 -7.04 12.52
CA LEU A 234 -12.72 -7.68 11.34
C LEU A 234 -12.60 -9.21 11.47
N TYR A 235 -12.44 -9.71 12.69
CA TYR A 235 -12.46 -11.16 12.91
C TYR A 235 -13.83 -11.75 12.58
N ALA A 236 -14.90 -11.18 13.10
CA ALA A 236 -16.27 -11.67 12.88
C ALA A 236 -16.68 -11.56 11.41
N GLU A 237 -16.36 -10.41 10.76
CA GLU A 237 -16.82 -10.13 9.41
C GLU A 237 -16.01 -10.86 8.32
N ILE A 238 -14.72 -11.09 8.53
CA ILE A 238 -13.83 -11.62 7.48
C ILE A 238 -13.16 -12.92 7.93
N ILE A 239 -12.48 -12.90 9.07
CA ILE A 239 -11.53 -13.97 9.42
C ILE A 239 -12.27 -15.23 9.89
N ALA A 240 -13.30 -15.11 10.73
CA ALA A 240 -14.05 -16.25 11.21
C ALA A 240 -14.84 -16.99 10.10
N PRO A 241 -15.46 -16.30 9.11
CA PRO A 241 -16.02 -16.99 7.95
C PRO A 241 -14.96 -17.77 7.15
N LEU A 242 -13.77 -17.17 6.94
CA LEU A 242 -12.68 -17.81 6.23
C LEU A 242 -12.11 -19.01 7.00
N GLU A 243 -11.94 -18.89 8.31
CA GLU A 243 -11.54 -19.98 9.20
C GLU A 243 -12.51 -21.15 9.14
N ARG A 244 -13.82 -20.90 9.31
CA ARG A 244 -14.87 -21.94 9.20
C ARG A 244 -14.84 -22.66 7.86
N LYS A 245 -14.62 -21.91 6.76
CA LYS A 245 -14.52 -22.52 5.41
C LYS A 245 -13.29 -23.41 5.28
N LEU A 246 -12.14 -22.99 5.79
CA LEU A 246 -10.91 -23.80 5.80
C LEU A 246 -11.10 -25.08 6.62
N GLU A 247 -11.70 -24.98 7.80
CA GLU A 247 -12.04 -26.15 8.64
C GLU A 247 -12.98 -27.11 7.92
N ALA A 248 -14.02 -26.60 7.25
CA ALA A 248 -14.94 -27.42 6.46
C ALA A 248 -14.25 -28.13 5.27
N LEU A 249 -13.17 -27.54 4.72
CA LEU A 249 -12.33 -28.16 3.70
C LEU A 249 -11.28 -29.14 4.28
N GLY A 250 -11.27 -29.33 5.61
CA GLY A 250 -10.39 -30.27 6.29
C GLY A 250 -8.94 -29.75 6.48
N CYS A 251 -8.74 -28.44 6.49
CA CYS A 251 -7.45 -27.86 6.83
C CYS A 251 -7.12 -28.05 8.31
N ASP A 252 -5.88 -28.41 8.60
CA ASP A 252 -5.35 -28.51 9.96
C ASP A 252 -4.78 -27.16 10.40
N ILE A 253 -5.54 -26.40 11.20
CA ILE A 253 -5.15 -25.05 11.65
C ILE A 253 -4.52 -25.16 13.05
N GLN A 254 -3.22 -24.93 13.13
CA GLN A 254 -2.39 -25.04 14.34
C GLN A 254 -2.12 -23.67 14.95
N LYS A 255 -3.08 -23.12 15.73
CA LYS A 255 -2.91 -21.87 16.49
C LYS A 255 -1.98 -22.06 17.69
N GLY A 256 -1.31 -21.01 18.14
CA GLY A 256 -0.31 -21.06 19.22
C GLY A 256 0.93 -21.89 18.87
N ARG A 257 1.18 -22.13 17.57
CA ARG A 257 2.32 -22.94 17.08
C ARG A 257 3.30 -22.09 16.30
N LYS A 258 4.35 -21.65 16.97
CA LYS A 258 5.39 -20.82 16.38
C LYS A 258 6.38 -21.64 15.58
N VAL A 259 6.54 -21.35 14.30
CA VAL A 259 7.68 -21.76 13.48
C VAL A 259 8.85 -20.82 13.80
N VAL A 260 10.01 -21.37 14.12
CA VAL A 260 11.20 -20.61 14.52
C VAL A 260 12.35 -20.73 13.55
N GLY A 261 12.20 -21.52 12.48
CA GLY A 261 13.21 -21.62 11.43
C GLY A 261 12.74 -22.48 10.27
N VAL A 262 13.31 -22.22 9.12
CA VAL A 262 13.16 -23.00 7.88
C VAL A 262 14.55 -23.40 7.40
N GLN A 263 14.75 -24.68 7.17
CA GLN A 263 16.03 -25.21 6.72
C GLN A 263 15.86 -26.04 5.45
N LEU A 264 16.85 -26.03 4.59
CA LEU A 264 16.88 -26.89 3.39
C LEU A 264 17.71 -28.14 3.71
N GLU A 265 17.05 -29.29 3.81
CA GLU A 265 17.69 -30.59 3.98
C GLU A 265 17.65 -31.35 2.65
N ASN A 266 18.81 -31.54 2.03
CA ASN A 266 18.90 -32.09 0.65
C ASN A 266 18.06 -31.32 -0.40
N GLY A 267 17.93 -30.01 -0.25
CA GLY A 267 17.12 -29.17 -1.12
C GLY A 267 15.63 -29.13 -0.76
N GLU A 268 15.18 -29.90 0.24
CA GLU A 268 13.79 -29.95 0.69
C GLU A 268 13.56 -29.02 1.90
N PRO A 269 12.52 -28.19 1.90
CA PRO A 269 12.24 -27.31 3.02
C PRO A 269 11.71 -28.08 4.23
N THR A 270 12.31 -27.86 5.38
CA THR A 270 11.90 -28.42 6.67
C THR A 270 11.65 -27.30 7.68
N LEU A 271 10.54 -27.40 8.40
CA LEU A 271 10.14 -26.42 9.40
C LEU A 271 10.60 -26.84 10.80
N ARG A 272 11.02 -25.84 11.59
CA ARG A 272 11.39 -26.01 13.00
C ARG A 272 10.36 -25.30 13.87
N LEU A 273 9.71 -26.06 14.74
CA LEU A 273 8.66 -25.56 15.64
C LEU A 273 9.23 -25.28 17.03
N GLN A 274 8.76 -24.19 17.63
CA GLN A 274 8.98 -23.97 19.05
C GLN A 274 8.16 -25.00 19.84
N PRO A 275 8.76 -25.73 20.80
CA PRO A 275 8.04 -26.68 21.64
C PRO A 275 6.95 -25.99 22.46
N LYS A 276 5.79 -26.62 22.60
CA LYS A 276 4.76 -26.13 23.52
C LYS A 276 5.31 -26.05 24.95
N PRO A 277 5.04 -25.00 25.72
CA PRO A 277 5.38 -24.93 27.12
C PRO A 277 4.79 -26.15 27.84
N ASP A 278 5.62 -26.88 28.61
CA ASP A 278 5.05 -27.85 29.53
C ASP A 278 4.34 -27.08 30.64
N GLY A 279 3.19 -27.56 31.13
CA GLY A 279 2.36 -26.88 32.14
C GLY A 279 3.04 -26.62 33.49
N ARG A 280 4.37 -26.74 33.56
CA ARG A 280 5.25 -26.54 34.75
C ARG A 280 6.27 -25.41 34.53
N GLY A 281 6.23 -24.65 33.45
CA GLY A 281 7.12 -23.49 33.23
C GLY A 281 8.61 -23.82 33.07
N ARG A 282 8.97 -25.09 32.80
CA ARG A 282 10.37 -25.53 32.76
C ARG A 282 10.98 -25.33 31.37
N ARG A 283 12.19 -24.78 31.36
CA ARG A 283 13.21 -24.56 30.34
C ARG A 283 12.85 -24.94 28.88
N ARG A 284 13.03 -23.97 27.99
CA ARG A 284 12.99 -24.10 26.55
C ARG A 284 13.61 -25.39 26.06
N ARG A 285 12.80 -26.34 25.59
CA ARG A 285 13.26 -27.51 24.82
C ARG A 285 13.82 -26.99 23.49
N ARG A 286 14.74 -27.73 22.90
CA ARG A 286 15.25 -27.41 21.56
C ARG A 286 14.09 -27.43 20.54
N PRO A 287 14.13 -26.57 19.49
CA PRO A 287 13.14 -26.62 18.41
C PRO A 287 13.01 -28.05 17.85
N GLU A 288 11.77 -28.48 17.62
CA GLU A 288 11.44 -29.79 17.05
C GLU A 288 11.14 -29.64 15.54
N ALA A 289 11.36 -30.72 14.77
CA ALA A 289 10.98 -30.74 13.38
C ALA A 289 9.44 -30.82 13.26
N ALA A 290 8.85 -30.04 12.37
CA ALA A 290 7.46 -30.21 11.99
C ALA A 290 7.28 -31.53 11.21
N PRO A 291 6.05 -32.08 11.13
CA PRO A 291 5.74 -33.12 10.18
C PRO A 291 6.18 -32.74 8.76
N PRO A 292 6.75 -33.67 7.98
CA PRO A 292 7.18 -33.36 6.62
C PRO A 292 5.99 -32.99 5.74
N ALA A 293 6.20 -32.00 4.88
CA ALA A 293 5.22 -31.59 3.85
C ALA A 293 5.88 -31.60 2.46
N ASP A 294 5.11 -31.85 1.43
CA ASP A 294 5.60 -31.85 0.06
C ASP A 294 5.99 -30.43 -0.40
N TYR A 295 5.28 -29.42 0.12
CA TYR A 295 5.50 -28.00 -0.18
C TYR A 295 5.37 -27.14 1.07
N VAL A 296 6.04 -26.00 1.06
CA VAL A 296 6.00 -25.01 2.15
C VAL A 296 5.68 -23.62 1.59
N ILE A 297 4.75 -22.90 2.22
CA ILE A 297 4.50 -21.48 1.96
C ILE A 297 4.86 -20.70 3.23
N LEU A 298 5.71 -19.68 3.10
CA LEU A 298 6.02 -18.73 4.16
C LEU A 298 5.22 -17.44 3.94
N ALA A 299 4.23 -17.21 4.81
CA ALA A 299 3.27 -16.12 4.72
C ALA A 299 3.28 -15.26 6.00
N THR A 300 4.46 -14.91 6.47
CA THR A 300 4.69 -14.09 7.68
C THR A 300 5.06 -12.66 7.29
N SER A 301 5.18 -11.75 8.28
CA SER A 301 5.73 -10.40 8.01
C SER A 301 7.17 -10.46 7.50
N ALA A 302 7.62 -9.43 6.80
CA ALA A 302 8.96 -9.40 6.20
C ALA A 302 10.10 -9.62 7.23
N PRO A 303 10.13 -9.00 8.43
CA PRO A 303 11.15 -9.29 9.44
C PRO A 303 11.08 -10.71 10.01
N ALA A 304 9.85 -11.25 10.19
CA ALA A 304 9.71 -12.64 10.64
C ALA A 304 10.23 -13.59 9.57
N LEU A 305 9.90 -13.35 8.29
CA LEU A 305 10.45 -14.12 7.18
C LEU A 305 11.98 -14.03 7.13
N ALA A 306 12.56 -12.83 7.24
CA ALA A 306 14.01 -12.63 7.29
C ALA A 306 14.65 -13.49 8.38
N SER A 307 14.05 -13.51 9.57
CA SER A 307 14.52 -14.32 10.69
C SER A 307 14.44 -15.82 10.38
N LEU A 308 13.31 -16.28 9.82
CA LEU A 308 13.10 -17.71 9.50
C LEU A 308 14.10 -18.25 8.46
N VAL A 309 14.36 -17.46 7.40
CA VAL A 309 15.23 -17.90 6.29
C VAL A 309 16.72 -17.86 6.62
N MET A 310 17.08 -17.12 7.67
CA MET A 310 18.46 -17.02 8.18
C MET A 310 18.78 -18.03 9.28
N GLU A 311 17.76 -18.73 9.82
CA GLU A 311 17.92 -19.66 10.93
C GLU A 311 18.53 -20.99 10.46
N GLY A 312 19.48 -21.51 11.23
CA GLY A 312 20.10 -22.82 11.01
C GLY A 312 21.60 -22.79 10.77
N PRO A 313 22.22 -23.99 10.63
CA PRO A 313 23.63 -24.07 10.35
C PRO A 313 23.96 -23.64 8.92
N PRO A 314 25.18 -23.11 8.66
CA PRO A 314 25.64 -22.80 7.32
C PRO A 314 25.46 -23.97 6.35
N GLY A 315 25.03 -23.70 5.13
CA GLY A 315 24.71 -24.69 4.10
C GLY A 315 23.34 -25.34 4.20
N ARG A 316 22.53 -24.99 5.22
CA ARG A 316 21.14 -25.42 5.35
C ARG A 316 20.14 -24.24 5.46
N ARG A 317 20.62 -23.02 5.58
CA ARG A 317 19.75 -21.84 5.61
C ARG A 317 19.20 -21.55 4.22
N VAL A 318 17.97 -21.05 4.16
CA VAL A 318 17.35 -20.66 2.88
C VAL A 318 18.17 -19.57 2.20
N VAL A 319 18.72 -18.61 2.96
CA VAL A 319 19.59 -17.54 2.43
C VAL A 319 20.92 -18.05 1.83
N ASP A 320 21.35 -19.24 2.13
CA ASP A 320 22.56 -19.83 1.51
C ASP A 320 22.28 -20.19 0.03
N VAL A 321 21.03 -20.43 -0.33
CA VAL A 321 20.53 -20.74 -1.70
C VAL A 321 19.89 -19.54 -2.35
N LEU A 322 19.17 -18.71 -1.58
CA LEU A 322 18.47 -17.50 -2.00
C LEU A 322 19.04 -16.27 -1.27
N PRO A 323 20.27 -15.83 -1.58
CA PRO A 323 20.95 -14.76 -0.84
C PRO A 323 20.20 -13.41 -0.93
N GLN A 324 19.38 -13.20 -1.97
CA GLN A 324 18.54 -12.00 -2.09
C GLN A 324 17.51 -11.86 -0.95
N LEU A 325 17.12 -12.93 -0.27
CA LEU A 325 16.21 -12.86 0.87
C LEU A 325 16.86 -12.22 2.11
N SER A 326 18.17 -12.03 2.14
CA SER A 326 18.83 -11.23 3.18
C SER A 326 18.43 -9.75 3.10
N GLU A 327 18.03 -9.26 1.93
CA GLU A 327 17.58 -7.89 1.71
C GLU A 327 16.27 -7.57 2.46
N LEU A 328 15.49 -8.58 2.88
CA LEU A 328 14.29 -8.39 3.71
C LEU A 328 14.60 -7.67 5.04
N GLN A 329 15.84 -7.75 5.53
CA GLN A 329 16.28 -7.01 6.73
C GLN A 329 16.31 -5.48 6.53
N ARG A 330 16.28 -5.00 5.28
CA ARG A 330 16.29 -3.57 4.96
C ARG A 330 14.91 -2.96 4.99
N PHE A 331 13.85 -3.78 5.02
CA PHE A 331 12.49 -3.29 5.02
C PHE A 331 12.18 -2.59 6.33
N ARG A 332 11.64 -1.40 6.23
CA ARG A 332 11.16 -0.64 7.37
C ARG A 332 9.71 -0.98 7.67
N GLU A 333 9.38 -0.90 8.92
CA GLU A 333 8.02 -1.07 9.41
C GLU A 333 7.69 0.05 10.40
N VAL A 334 6.43 0.43 10.44
CA VAL A 334 5.90 1.42 11.38
C VAL A 334 4.87 0.79 12.30
N ALA A 335 4.96 1.07 13.59
CA ALA A 335 3.91 0.79 14.55
C ALA A 335 3.01 2.02 14.65
N ILE A 336 1.70 1.83 14.48
CA ILE A 336 0.70 2.88 14.65
C ILE A 336 -0.09 2.57 15.90
N PRO A 337 0.05 3.37 16.96
CA PRO A 337 -0.77 3.23 18.16
C PRO A 337 -2.24 3.46 17.85
N VAL A 338 -3.09 2.59 18.41
CA VAL A 338 -4.55 2.64 18.27
C VAL A 338 -5.17 2.59 19.65
N VAL A 339 -6.20 3.42 19.87
CA VAL A 339 -7.00 3.40 21.09
C VAL A 339 -8.47 3.31 20.72
N ASP A 340 -9.16 2.33 21.28
CA ASP A 340 -10.62 2.29 21.25
C ASP A 340 -11.12 2.94 22.53
N VAL A 341 -11.75 4.10 22.40
CA VAL A 341 -12.29 4.87 23.52
C VAL A 341 -13.78 4.68 23.61
N TYR A 342 -14.24 4.09 24.69
CA TYR A 342 -15.66 3.90 24.97
C TYR A 342 -16.14 4.99 25.93
N PHE A 343 -17.19 5.71 25.55
CA PHE A 343 -17.80 6.73 26.41
C PHE A 343 -18.97 6.16 27.20
N ASN A 344 -19.23 6.71 28.38
CA ASN A 344 -20.36 6.29 29.21
C ASN A 344 -21.73 6.74 28.70
N ARG A 345 -21.74 7.52 27.61
CA ARG A 345 -22.93 8.10 26.97
C ARG A 345 -22.73 8.26 25.48
N VAL A 346 -23.79 8.57 24.76
CA VAL A 346 -23.71 8.97 23.36
C VAL A 346 -23.19 10.41 23.28
N LEU A 347 -22.13 10.63 22.51
CA LEU A 347 -21.62 11.97 22.21
C LEU A 347 -22.44 12.58 21.06
N PRO A 348 -22.76 13.89 21.11
CA PRO A 348 -23.51 14.54 20.07
C PRO A 348 -22.67 14.75 18.80
N GLU A 349 -23.33 14.75 17.65
CA GLU A 349 -22.80 15.24 16.36
C GLU A 349 -21.54 14.56 15.84
N ILE A 350 -21.25 13.32 16.26
CA ILE A 350 -20.14 12.54 15.68
C ILE A 350 -20.57 11.97 14.34
N PRO A 351 -19.82 12.22 13.25
CA PRO A 351 -20.15 11.67 11.94
C PRO A 351 -19.82 10.17 11.86
N LYS A 352 -20.53 9.47 10.98
CA LYS A 352 -20.29 8.06 10.68
C LYS A 352 -19.02 7.83 9.83
N ASP A 353 -18.51 8.89 9.20
CA ASP A 353 -17.34 8.81 8.32
C ASP A 353 -16.05 8.80 9.15
N GLN A 354 -14.97 8.30 8.55
CA GLN A 354 -13.64 8.52 9.12
C GLN A 354 -13.34 10.02 9.14
N VAL A 355 -12.82 10.49 10.26
CA VAL A 355 -12.47 11.90 10.46
C VAL A 355 -10.97 12.04 10.68
N GLY A 356 -10.34 12.85 9.84
CA GLY A 356 -8.99 13.33 10.06
C GLY A 356 -8.99 14.59 10.93
N LEU A 357 -8.17 14.61 11.99
CA LEU A 357 -8.03 15.77 12.89
C LEU A 357 -6.87 16.64 12.42
N THR A 358 -7.17 17.72 11.67
CA THR A 358 -6.14 18.56 11.03
C THR A 358 -5.26 19.27 12.06
N GLU A 359 -3.97 19.41 11.74
CA GLU A 359 -2.96 20.02 12.62
C GLU A 359 -2.71 19.23 13.93
N SER A 360 -3.09 17.96 13.97
CA SER A 360 -2.73 17.08 15.07
C SER A 360 -1.23 16.80 15.06
N SER A 361 -0.58 16.98 16.19
CA SER A 361 0.87 16.71 16.32
C SER A 361 1.26 15.24 16.15
N VAL A 362 0.27 14.34 16.21
CA VAL A 362 0.44 12.88 16.06
C VAL A 362 -0.30 12.32 14.84
N ASP A 363 -0.79 13.19 13.94
CA ASP A 363 -1.59 12.83 12.78
C ASP A 363 -2.75 11.89 13.18
N LEU A 364 -3.61 12.39 14.06
CA LEU A 364 -4.69 11.61 14.68
C LEU A 364 -5.90 11.50 13.75
N THR A 365 -6.46 10.29 13.67
CA THR A 365 -7.77 10.02 13.07
C THR A 365 -8.73 9.48 14.10
N MET A 366 -10.03 9.64 13.84
CA MET A 366 -11.08 8.97 14.59
C MET A 366 -12.12 8.32 13.66
N LEU A 367 -12.69 7.21 14.12
CA LEU A 367 -13.83 6.54 13.50
C LEU A 367 -14.82 6.14 14.61
N ASP A 368 -16.08 6.50 14.46
CA ASP A 368 -17.13 6.06 15.38
C ASP A 368 -17.63 4.67 14.98
N ILE A 369 -17.11 3.66 15.68
CA ILE A 369 -17.51 2.27 15.46
C ILE A 369 -18.88 1.94 16.10
N SER A 370 -19.37 2.71 17.07
CA SER A 370 -20.67 2.49 17.66
C SER A 370 -21.83 2.72 16.68
N GLN A 371 -21.59 3.52 15.65
CA GLN A 371 -22.52 3.74 14.55
C GLN A 371 -22.44 2.70 13.43
N LEU A 372 -21.40 1.86 13.44
CA LEU A 372 -21.16 0.79 12.46
C LEU A 372 -21.47 -0.59 13.05
N TRP A 373 -20.99 -0.89 14.25
CA TRP A 373 -21.12 -2.20 14.91
C TRP A 373 -22.43 -2.26 15.72
N THR A 374 -23.54 -2.00 15.04
CA THR A 374 -24.86 -1.85 15.70
C THR A 374 -25.38 -3.11 16.36
N ASP A 375 -24.88 -4.28 15.95
CA ASP A 375 -25.26 -5.58 16.51
C ASP A 375 -24.40 -5.98 17.72
N ASP A 376 -23.36 -5.20 18.05
CA ASP A 376 -22.53 -5.45 19.23
C ASP A 376 -23.19 -4.80 20.48
N PRO A 377 -23.58 -5.58 21.50
CA PRO A 377 -24.20 -5.03 22.71
C PRO A 377 -23.29 -4.08 23.49
N ASN A 378 -21.99 -4.12 23.26
CA ASN A 378 -21.05 -3.17 23.85
C ASN A 378 -21.24 -1.74 23.34
N MET A 379 -21.92 -1.54 22.21
CA MET A 379 -22.18 -0.23 21.59
C MET A 379 -23.48 0.41 22.10
N GLU A 380 -24.36 -0.33 22.76
CA GLU A 380 -25.68 0.15 23.15
C GLU A 380 -25.59 1.34 24.13
N GLY A 381 -26.22 2.46 23.76
CA GLY A 381 -26.33 3.66 24.59
C GLY A 381 -25.04 4.46 24.78
N ARG A 382 -24.03 4.22 23.97
CA ARG A 382 -22.72 4.89 24.08
C ARG A 382 -22.08 5.19 22.73
N THR A 383 -21.11 6.09 22.74
CA THR A 383 -20.18 6.28 21.62
C THR A 383 -18.92 5.46 21.88
N ALA A 384 -18.39 4.84 20.83
CA ALA A 384 -17.10 4.16 20.84
C ALA A 384 -16.28 4.65 19.64
N LEU A 385 -15.16 5.34 19.92
CA LEU A 385 -14.29 5.89 18.90
C LEU A 385 -13.00 5.09 18.81
N VAL A 386 -12.63 4.68 17.60
CA VAL A 386 -11.29 4.17 17.31
C VAL A 386 -10.41 5.34 16.92
N LEU A 387 -9.33 5.55 17.65
CA LEU A 387 -8.31 6.56 17.38
C LEU A 387 -7.06 5.88 16.85
N ALA A 388 -6.47 6.40 15.77
CA ALA A 388 -5.17 5.96 15.28
C ALA A 388 -4.22 7.16 15.14
N ALA A 389 -3.01 7.03 15.70
CA ALA A 389 -1.96 8.04 15.61
C ALA A 389 -0.92 7.62 14.58
N SER A 390 -1.05 8.09 13.34
CA SER A 390 -0.17 7.71 12.23
C SER A 390 1.28 8.16 12.44
N ASN A 391 1.49 9.25 13.20
CA ASN A 391 2.80 9.69 13.67
C ASN A 391 3.04 9.29 15.13
N GLY A 392 3.01 7.99 15.41
CA GLY A 392 3.21 7.46 16.76
C GLY A 392 4.57 7.84 17.39
N PHE A 393 5.56 8.15 16.58
CA PHE A 393 6.88 8.64 17.07
C PHE A 393 6.81 10.00 17.77
N ALA A 394 5.76 10.78 17.51
CA ALA A 394 5.55 12.06 18.18
C ALA A 394 4.92 11.91 19.59
N LEU A 395 4.57 10.69 20.01
CA LEU A 395 4.13 10.40 21.37
C LEU A 395 5.37 10.24 22.27
N PRO A 396 5.55 11.09 23.28
CA PRO A 396 6.80 11.13 24.06
C PRO A 396 6.95 9.98 25.06
N SER A 397 5.88 9.27 25.39
CA SER A 397 5.91 8.15 26.33
C SER A 397 5.99 6.80 25.63
N LEU A 398 6.68 5.83 26.26
CA LEU A 398 6.69 4.43 25.86
C LEU A 398 5.68 3.58 26.64
N ASP A 399 5.08 4.12 27.70
CA ASP A 399 4.02 3.45 28.44
C ASP A 399 2.73 3.42 27.62
N PRO A 400 2.14 2.24 27.37
CA PRO A 400 0.95 2.14 26.55
C PRO A 400 -0.24 2.95 27.08
N LEU A 401 -0.50 2.90 28.39
CA LEU A 401 -1.64 3.60 28.98
C LEU A 401 -1.47 5.12 28.92
N GLU A 402 -0.24 5.60 29.14
CA GLU A 402 0.09 7.00 28.99
C GLU A 402 -0.04 7.46 27.54
N GLN A 403 0.43 6.66 26.56
CA GLN A 403 0.21 6.93 25.14
C GLN A 403 -1.29 7.04 24.81
N GLY A 404 -2.07 6.07 25.28
CA GLY A 404 -3.52 6.06 25.09
C GLY A 404 -4.20 7.29 25.67
N HIS A 405 -3.85 7.66 26.90
CA HIS A 405 -4.40 8.85 27.55
C HIS A 405 -4.02 10.14 26.80
N MET A 406 -2.78 10.24 26.32
CA MET A 406 -2.36 11.37 25.51
C MET A 406 -3.16 11.48 24.20
N MET A 407 -3.46 10.37 23.53
CA MET A 407 -4.31 10.37 22.34
C MET A 407 -5.73 10.85 22.66
N ILE A 408 -6.30 10.44 23.80
CA ILE A 408 -7.61 10.90 24.27
C ILE A 408 -7.59 12.41 24.60
N GLN A 409 -6.55 12.91 25.26
CA GLN A 409 -6.39 14.34 25.51
C GLN A 409 -6.28 15.13 24.18
N ARG A 410 -5.57 14.59 23.18
CA ARG A 410 -5.52 15.22 21.86
C ARG A 410 -6.89 15.20 21.16
N LEU A 411 -7.68 14.14 21.31
CA LEU A 411 -9.05 14.12 20.82
C LEU A 411 -9.89 15.23 21.46
N HIS A 412 -9.76 15.45 22.76
CA HIS A 412 -10.50 16.47 23.49
C HIS A 412 -10.21 17.89 22.96
N ASP A 413 -9.01 18.15 22.43
CA ASP A 413 -8.68 19.44 21.77
C ASP A 413 -9.59 19.74 20.56
N TYR A 414 -10.19 18.71 19.94
CA TYR A 414 -11.08 18.82 18.79
C TYR A 414 -12.56 18.61 19.17
N LEU A 415 -12.81 17.78 20.17
CA LEU A 415 -14.14 17.44 20.66
C LEU A 415 -14.26 17.80 22.16
N PRO A 416 -14.46 19.07 22.51
CA PRO A 416 -14.55 19.50 23.91
C PRO A 416 -15.94 19.19 24.53
N VAL A 417 -16.54 18.07 24.09
CA VAL A 417 -17.90 17.65 24.51
C VAL A 417 -17.87 16.53 25.55
N PHE A 418 -16.68 16.14 26.02
CA PHE A 418 -16.47 15.12 27.04
C PHE A 418 -15.32 15.47 27.96
N GLU A 419 -15.29 14.89 29.16
CA GLU A 419 -14.18 15.06 30.10
C GLU A 419 -13.17 13.90 29.94
N PRO A 420 -11.89 14.20 29.55
CA PRO A 420 -10.88 13.18 29.30
C PRO A 420 -10.28 12.59 30.59
N GLY A 421 -10.44 13.27 31.74
CA GLY A 421 -9.74 12.96 32.99
C GLY A 421 -8.28 13.42 33.01
N ASP A 422 -7.65 13.39 34.19
CA ASP A 422 -6.27 13.82 34.40
C ASP A 422 -5.25 12.70 34.08
N HIS A 423 -5.67 11.43 34.14
CA HIS A 423 -4.85 10.24 33.86
C HIS A 423 -5.73 9.07 33.40
N TRP A 424 -5.09 8.03 32.87
CA TRP A 424 -5.78 6.78 32.52
C TRP A 424 -6.48 6.17 33.77
N GLY A 425 -7.75 5.88 33.65
CA GLY A 425 -8.55 5.35 34.75
C GLY A 425 -9.15 6.40 35.68
N ASP A 426 -9.04 7.70 35.35
CA ASP A 426 -9.67 8.75 36.17
C ASP A 426 -11.18 8.57 36.21
N PRO A 427 -11.80 8.41 37.42
CA PRO A 427 -13.23 8.23 37.54
C PRO A 427 -14.07 9.46 37.23
N LYS A 428 -13.45 10.63 37.05
CA LYS A 428 -14.13 11.86 36.62
C LYS A 428 -14.32 11.95 35.12
N ALA A 429 -13.62 11.11 34.36
CA ALA A 429 -13.72 11.10 32.91
C ALA A 429 -15.08 10.56 32.43
N ASP A 430 -15.56 11.05 31.30
CA ASP A 430 -16.72 10.50 30.60
C ASP A 430 -16.45 9.14 29.93
N ILE A 431 -15.37 8.49 30.29
CA ILE A 431 -14.81 7.31 29.62
C ILE A 431 -15.12 6.04 30.40
N CYS A 432 -15.57 5.02 29.69
CA CYS A 432 -15.72 3.65 30.18
C CYS A 432 -14.35 2.94 30.08
N TRP A 433 -13.51 3.12 31.10
CA TRP A 433 -12.15 2.59 31.12
C TRP A 433 -12.07 1.07 31.03
N GLU A 434 -13.10 0.36 31.51
CA GLU A 434 -13.19 -1.09 31.46
C GLU A 434 -13.27 -1.65 30.03
N LYS A 435 -13.81 -0.85 29.10
CA LYS A 435 -13.94 -1.19 27.69
C LYS A 435 -12.91 -0.48 26.80
N THR A 436 -12.27 0.56 27.34
CA THR A 436 -11.27 1.35 26.61
C THR A 436 -9.94 0.61 26.58
N HIS A 437 -9.38 0.42 25.39
CA HIS A 437 -8.16 -0.35 25.23
C HIS A 437 -7.16 0.34 24.29
N VAL A 438 -5.87 0.29 24.67
CA VAL A 438 -4.76 0.84 23.87
C VAL A 438 -3.88 -0.26 23.32
N ARG A 439 -3.57 -0.18 22.04
CA ARG A 439 -2.66 -1.07 21.33
C ARG A 439 -1.50 -0.25 20.76
N THR A 440 -0.30 -0.52 21.22
CA THR A 440 0.91 0.14 20.68
C THR A 440 1.32 -0.41 19.33
N ASN A 441 0.83 -1.59 18.97
CA ASN A 441 1.11 -2.30 17.72
C ASN A 441 2.59 -2.56 17.44
N LEU A 442 3.44 -2.57 18.47
CA LEU A 442 4.87 -2.87 18.34
C LEU A 442 5.14 -4.27 17.77
N ASN A 443 4.22 -5.21 17.97
CA ASN A 443 4.28 -6.58 17.47
C ASN A 443 3.44 -6.81 16.21
N ASN A 444 2.75 -5.78 15.71
CA ASN A 444 1.88 -5.81 14.53
C ASN A 444 2.21 -4.62 13.62
N LYS A 445 3.47 -4.41 13.32
CA LYS A 445 3.92 -3.28 12.51
C LYS A 445 3.45 -3.40 11.07
N LEU A 446 3.20 -2.24 10.45
CA LEU A 446 2.87 -2.14 9.04
C LEU A 446 4.16 -2.05 8.21
N PHE A 447 4.22 -2.78 7.12
CA PHE A 447 5.27 -2.69 6.13
C PHE A 447 5.22 -1.32 5.43
N ILE A 448 6.39 -0.72 5.22
CA ILE A 448 6.52 0.52 4.46
C ILE A 448 7.06 0.20 3.07
N ASN A 449 6.37 0.65 2.03
CA ASN A 449 6.85 0.62 0.65
C ASN A 449 7.94 1.68 0.46
N ASP A 450 9.10 1.41 1.05
CA ASP A 450 10.21 2.34 1.16
C ASP A 450 10.86 2.65 -0.19
N ILE A 451 11.55 3.78 -0.27
CA ILE A 451 12.30 4.22 -1.44
C ILE A 451 13.24 3.11 -1.91
N GLY A 452 13.12 2.71 -3.18
CA GLY A 452 13.94 1.68 -3.80
C GLY A 452 13.69 0.27 -3.27
N SER A 453 12.65 0.04 -2.46
CA SER A 453 12.38 -1.27 -1.87
C SER A 453 11.89 -2.30 -2.90
N TRP A 454 11.33 -1.87 -4.02
CA TRP A 454 10.83 -2.79 -5.05
C TRP A 454 11.85 -3.82 -5.50
N GLN A 455 13.11 -3.42 -5.68
CA GLN A 455 14.19 -4.32 -6.10
C GLN A 455 14.47 -5.45 -5.10
N TRP A 456 14.17 -5.27 -3.81
CA TRP A 456 14.42 -6.22 -2.74
C TRP A 456 13.21 -7.10 -2.43
N ARG A 457 12.04 -6.74 -2.95
CA ARG A 457 10.81 -7.50 -2.72
C ARG A 457 10.90 -8.85 -3.43
N PRO A 458 10.63 -9.96 -2.74
CA PRO A 458 10.70 -11.28 -3.33
C PRO A 458 9.51 -11.57 -4.25
N THR A 459 9.70 -12.46 -5.19
CA THR A 459 8.61 -13.13 -5.93
C THR A 459 8.07 -14.32 -5.13
N SER A 460 6.88 -14.78 -5.47
CA SER A 460 6.23 -15.89 -4.78
C SER A 460 6.94 -17.25 -4.95
N SER A 461 7.78 -17.41 -5.97
CA SER A 461 8.50 -18.66 -6.24
C SER A 461 9.91 -18.40 -6.75
N HIS A 462 10.79 -19.39 -6.57
CA HIS A 462 12.19 -19.33 -6.98
C HIS A 462 12.64 -20.70 -7.52
N ALA A 463 13.25 -20.71 -8.71
CA ALA A 463 13.68 -21.95 -9.36
C ALA A 463 14.66 -22.78 -8.52
N GLN A 464 15.46 -22.13 -7.67
CA GLN A 464 16.44 -22.79 -6.80
C GLN A 464 15.78 -23.53 -5.62
N THR A 465 14.55 -23.18 -5.25
CA THR A 465 13.80 -23.78 -4.14
C THR A 465 12.36 -24.07 -4.57
N PRO A 466 12.14 -24.99 -5.53
CA PRO A 466 10.84 -25.17 -6.19
C PRO A 466 9.73 -25.70 -5.28
N LYS A 467 10.05 -26.10 -4.05
CA LYS A 467 9.07 -26.55 -3.04
C LYS A 467 8.82 -25.50 -1.93
N LEU A 468 9.46 -24.33 -2.03
CA LEU A 468 9.34 -23.24 -1.07
C LEU A 468 8.75 -22.01 -1.77
N PHE A 469 7.63 -21.50 -1.24
CA PHE A 469 6.90 -20.36 -1.78
C PHE A 469 6.78 -19.26 -0.73
N LEU A 470 6.63 -18.02 -1.19
CA LEU A 470 6.55 -16.85 -0.35
C LEU A 470 5.23 -16.11 -0.61
N ALA A 471 4.61 -15.60 0.44
CA ALA A 471 3.44 -14.73 0.37
C ALA A 471 3.52 -13.63 1.45
N GLY A 472 2.87 -12.52 1.21
CA GLY A 472 2.84 -11.35 2.09
C GLY A 472 2.71 -10.08 1.25
N ASP A 473 2.16 -9.02 1.81
CA ASP A 473 1.97 -7.72 1.17
C ASP A 473 3.29 -7.03 0.75
N PHE A 474 4.42 -7.49 1.29
CA PHE A 474 5.76 -7.08 0.91
C PHE A 474 6.32 -7.82 -0.33
N CYS A 475 5.66 -8.87 -0.81
CA CYS A 475 6.05 -9.55 -2.05
C CYS A 475 5.73 -8.67 -3.27
N LYS A 476 6.35 -8.98 -4.41
CA LYS A 476 5.99 -8.34 -5.68
C LYS A 476 4.62 -8.82 -6.12
N THR A 477 3.68 -7.93 -6.18
CA THR A 477 2.30 -8.11 -6.66
C THR A 477 1.98 -7.05 -7.70
N ASP A 478 0.80 -7.14 -8.32
CA ASP A 478 0.33 -6.10 -9.24
C ASP A 478 -0.01 -4.79 -8.52
N VAL A 479 -0.28 -4.85 -7.21
CA VAL A 479 -0.48 -3.68 -6.35
C VAL A 479 0.81 -3.39 -5.58
N ASP A 480 1.54 -2.35 -5.95
CA ASP A 480 2.78 -1.94 -5.27
C ASP A 480 2.49 -1.06 -4.05
N MET A 481 1.62 -1.51 -3.16
CA MET A 481 1.32 -0.86 -1.88
C MET A 481 0.91 -1.92 -0.86
N ALA A 482 1.40 -1.80 0.38
CA ALA A 482 0.95 -2.64 1.48
C ALA A 482 -0.54 -2.43 1.74
N THR A 483 -1.37 -3.35 1.30
CA THR A 483 -2.84 -3.29 1.36
C THR A 483 -3.43 -4.67 1.58
N VAL A 484 -4.71 -4.72 1.94
CA VAL A 484 -5.50 -5.95 1.98
C VAL A 484 -5.47 -6.67 0.63
N GLU A 485 -5.59 -5.92 -0.46
CA GLU A 485 -5.54 -6.46 -1.82
C GLU A 485 -4.19 -7.11 -2.15
N ALA A 486 -3.08 -6.44 -1.87
CA ALA A 486 -1.74 -7.00 -2.07
C ALA A 486 -1.52 -8.28 -1.23
N ALA A 487 -2.08 -8.33 -0.01
CA ALA A 487 -2.02 -9.52 0.82
C ALA A 487 -2.77 -10.71 0.19
N VAL A 488 -3.99 -10.48 -0.31
CA VAL A 488 -4.78 -11.51 -1.03
C VAL A 488 -4.06 -11.94 -2.29
N GLU A 489 -3.65 -11.00 -3.13
CA GLU A 489 -2.99 -11.27 -4.40
C GLU A 489 -1.71 -12.08 -4.20
N SER A 490 -0.88 -11.74 -3.21
CA SER A 490 0.34 -12.50 -2.91
C SER A 490 0.04 -13.96 -2.51
N GLY A 491 -1.04 -14.19 -1.77
CA GLY A 491 -1.53 -15.52 -1.42
C GLY A 491 -1.98 -16.31 -2.65
N LEU A 492 -2.71 -15.66 -3.57
CA LEU A 492 -3.13 -16.24 -4.85
C LEU A 492 -1.91 -16.58 -5.72
N MET A 493 -0.92 -15.68 -5.81
CA MET A 493 0.31 -15.90 -6.57
C MET A 493 1.10 -17.10 -6.05
N ALA A 494 1.24 -17.22 -4.73
CA ALA A 494 1.92 -18.38 -4.10
C ALA A 494 1.16 -19.68 -4.37
N ALA A 495 -0.18 -19.67 -4.24
CA ALA A 495 -1.01 -20.83 -4.52
C ALA A 495 -0.94 -21.24 -5.99
N ARG A 496 -0.99 -20.28 -6.94
CA ARG A 496 -0.85 -20.53 -8.38
C ARG A 496 0.50 -21.12 -8.74
N ALA A 497 1.58 -20.54 -8.19
CA ALA A 497 2.94 -21.04 -8.42
C ALA A 497 3.13 -22.46 -7.89
N LEU A 498 2.62 -22.76 -6.68
CA LEU A 498 2.66 -24.10 -6.11
C LEU A 498 1.85 -25.09 -6.94
N GLN A 499 0.64 -24.73 -7.37
CA GLN A 499 -0.21 -25.60 -8.21
C GLN A 499 0.50 -25.93 -9.54
N ALA A 500 1.17 -24.94 -10.15
CA ALA A 500 1.93 -25.16 -11.39
C ALA A 500 3.13 -26.08 -11.16
N GLU A 501 3.85 -25.92 -10.06
CA GLU A 501 4.98 -26.80 -9.70
C GLU A 501 4.52 -28.24 -9.43
N ASP A 502 3.42 -28.41 -8.67
CA ASP A 502 2.85 -29.76 -8.44
C ASP A 502 2.41 -30.41 -9.75
N ALA A 503 1.78 -29.65 -10.66
CA ALA A 503 1.38 -30.15 -11.96
C ALA A 503 2.58 -30.58 -12.82
N SER A 504 3.67 -29.79 -12.80
CA SER A 504 4.92 -30.11 -13.51
C SER A 504 5.53 -31.41 -13.00
N ARG A 505 5.54 -31.63 -11.68
CA ARG A 505 6.13 -32.82 -11.05
C ARG A 505 5.24 -34.05 -11.16
N SER A 506 3.93 -33.89 -10.97
CA SER A 506 2.97 -34.99 -10.95
C SER A 506 2.45 -35.36 -12.34
N GLY A 507 2.69 -34.53 -13.35
CA GLY A 507 2.10 -34.66 -14.70
C GLY A 507 0.61 -34.37 -14.73
N ARG A 508 0.01 -33.84 -13.65
CA ARG A 508 -1.44 -33.61 -13.55
C ARG A 508 -1.77 -32.34 -12.78
N MET A 509 -2.56 -31.45 -13.40
CA MET A 509 -3.13 -30.28 -12.70
C MET A 509 -4.23 -30.72 -11.72
N ARG A 510 -4.14 -30.29 -10.47
CA ARG A 510 -5.17 -30.48 -9.44
C ARG A 510 -6.17 -29.33 -9.50
N GLY A 511 -7.42 -29.64 -9.81
CA GLY A 511 -8.48 -28.64 -9.91
C GLY A 511 -8.29 -27.65 -11.07
N ALA A 512 -9.10 -26.59 -11.10
CA ALA A 512 -8.95 -25.49 -12.03
C ALA A 512 -7.71 -24.64 -11.66
N PRO A 513 -7.05 -23.97 -12.62
CA PRO A 513 -5.97 -23.03 -12.33
C PRO A 513 -6.41 -21.97 -11.31
N VAL A 514 -5.51 -21.57 -10.42
CA VAL A 514 -5.76 -20.43 -9.54
C VAL A 514 -5.79 -19.16 -10.38
N THR A 515 -6.92 -18.48 -10.37
CA THR A 515 -7.11 -17.19 -11.05
C THR A 515 -6.69 -16.03 -10.15
N ILE A 516 -6.21 -14.97 -10.75
CA ILE A 516 -5.91 -13.69 -10.12
C ILE A 516 -6.58 -12.64 -10.99
N ASP A 517 -7.47 -11.86 -10.41
CA ASP A 517 -8.14 -10.80 -11.13
C ASP A 517 -7.18 -9.66 -11.39
N LYS A 518 -7.12 -9.25 -12.66
CA LYS A 518 -6.28 -8.13 -13.07
C LYS A 518 -7.00 -6.81 -12.84
N HIS A 519 -6.34 -5.91 -12.16
CA HIS A 519 -6.85 -4.56 -11.97
C HIS A 519 -6.87 -3.82 -13.31
N GLN A 520 -7.99 -3.13 -13.57
CA GLN A 520 -8.09 -2.23 -14.72
C GLN A 520 -7.55 -0.87 -14.33
N VAL A 521 -6.53 -0.40 -15.04
CA VAL A 521 -5.93 0.92 -14.84
C VAL A 521 -5.96 1.68 -16.16
N HIS A 522 -6.24 2.98 -16.14
CA HIS A 522 -6.16 3.80 -17.34
C HIS A 522 -4.77 3.76 -17.95
N SER A 523 -4.72 3.84 -19.29
CA SER A 523 -3.45 3.85 -20.02
C SER A 523 -2.62 5.09 -19.69
N ASP A 524 -1.31 4.98 -19.82
CA ASP A 524 -0.37 6.10 -19.69
C ASP A 524 -0.77 7.27 -20.60
N THR A 525 -1.25 6.97 -21.81
CA THR A 525 -1.74 7.98 -22.76
C THR A 525 -2.90 8.78 -22.19
N ALA A 526 -3.86 8.13 -21.52
CA ALA A 526 -5.00 8.82 -20.92
C ALA A 526 -4.56 9.77 -19.80
N PHE A 527 -3.69 9.31 -18.90
CA PHE A 527 -3.15 10.16 -17.83
C PHE A 527 -2.31 11.32 -18.36
N GLN A 528 -1.45 11.08 -19.36
CA GLN A 528 -0.62 12.13 -19.98
C GLN A 528 -1.47 13.17 -20.73
N ALA A 529 -2.51 12.73 -21.46
CA ALA A 529 -3.44 13.63 -22.13
C ALA A 529 -4.21 14.50 -21.15
N ALA A 530 -4.72 13.91 -20.07
CA ALA A 530 -5.41 14.65 -19.01
C ALA A 530 -4.48 15.68 -18.35
N LYS A 531 -3.25 15.28 -18.01
CA LYS A 531 -2.25 16.20 -17.46
C LYS A 531 -1.96 17.36 -18.41
N LEU A 532 -1.70 17.08 -19.71
CA LEU A 532 -1.41 18.11 -20.70
C LEU A 532 -2.56 19.13 -20.82
N ALA A 533 -3.80 18.66 -20.81
CA ALA A 533 -4.99 19.51 -20.87
C ALA A 533 -5.16 20.41 -19.63
N LEU A 534 -4.80 19.91 -18.44
CA LEU A 534 -4.99 20.63 -17.18
C LEU A 534 -3.75 21.45 -16.76
N LEU A 535 -2.59 21.24 -17.38
CA LEU A 535 -1.35 21.92 -17.03
C LEU A 535 -1.43 23.46 -17.06
N PRO A 536 -2.06 24.13 -18.07
CA PRO A 536 -2.21 25.58 -18.07
C PRO A 536 -2.98 26.10 -16.87
N PHE A 537 -4.02 25.38 -16.47
CA PHE A 537 -4.86 25.74 -15.31
C PHE A 537 -4.10 25.56 -14.00
N ALA A 538 -3.24 24.52 -13.90
CA ALA A 538 -2.40 24.32 -12.73
C ALA A 538 -1.43 25.49 -12.53
N TYR A 539 -0.76 25.93 -13.58
CA TYR A 539 0.15 27.06 -13.46
C TYR A 539 -0.57 28.39 -13.26
N ALA A 540 -1.80 28.56 -13.80
CA ALA A 540 -2.64 29.71 -13.48
C ALA A 540 -3.06 29.71 -12.00
N ALA A 541 -3.44 28.56 -11.45
CA ALA A 541 -3.76 28.42 -10.04
C ALA A 541 -2.54 28.70 -9.15
N THR A 542 -1.35 28.23 -9.52
CA THR A 542 -0.11 28.54 -8.81
C THR A 542 0.20 30.03 -8.84
N ALA A 543 0.02 30.69 -9.98
CA ALA A 543 0.20 32.14 -10.09
C ALA A 543 -0.77 32.90 -9.18
N TRP A 544 -2.02 32.44 -9.12
CA TRP A 544 -3.02 33.00 -8.22
C TRP A 544 -2.60 32.84 -6.74
N SER A 545 -2.22 31.63 -6.33
CA SER A 545 -1.73 31.37 -4.98
C SER A 545 -0.50 32.22 -4.62
N ALA A 546 0.41 32.39 -5.58
CA ALA A 546 1.57 33.26 -5.41
C ALA A 546 1.18 34.74 -5.21
N LEU A 547 0.18 35.23 -5.96
CA LEU A 547 -0.30 36.63 -5.84
C LEU A 547 -1.09 36.87 -4.56
N THR A 548 -1.76 35.85 -4.01
CA THR A 548 -2.56 35.93 -2.79
C THR A 548 -1.75 35.70 -1.51
N GLY A 549 -0.47 35.47 -1.60
CA GLY A 549 0.43 35.36 -0.46
C GLY A 549 0.76 33.95 -0.03
N ASP A 550 0.46 32.94 -0.84
CA ASP A 550 0.86 31.56 -0.55
C ASP A 550 2.36 31.37 -0.67
N LYS A 551 2.89 30.51 0.18
CA LYS A 551 4.29 30.12 0.17
C LYS A 551 4.47 28.85 -0.64
N ARG A 552 5.65 28.72 -1.21
CA ARG A 552 6.04 27.50 -1.91
C ARG A 552 6.78 26.55 -0.97
N PRO A 553 6.53 25.22 -1.07
CA PRO A 553 7.30 24.26 -0.28
C PRO A 553 8.76 24.28 -0.70
N GLY A 554 9.65 24.34 0.29
CA GLY A 554 11.07 24.12 0.15
C GLY A 554 11.46 22.72 0.62
N PRO A 555 12.73 22.34 0.50
CA PRO A 555 13.24 21.07 1.01
C PRO A 555 13.11 20.95 2.53
N LEU A 556 12.96 22.08 3.21
CA LEU A 556 12.64 22.17 4.64
C LEU A 556 11.50 23.19 4.82
N PRO A 557 10.61 23.02 5.80
CA PRO A 557 9.48 23.93 6.04
C PRO A 557 9.86 25.39 6.19
N LYS A 558 11.05 25.68 6.74
CA LYS A 558 11.60 27.03 6.89
C LYS A 558 12.15 27.67 5.61
N ASP A 559 12.27 26.87 4.53
CA ASP A 559 12.80 27.31 3.24
C ASP A 559 11.68 27.69 2.26
N ALA A 560 10.51 28.07 2.75
CA ALA A 560 9.40 28.53 1.94
C ALA A 560 9.69 29.94 1.35
N TYR A 561 9.25 30.18 0.11
CA TYR A 561 9.59 31.39 -0.65
C TYR A 561 8.52 32.47 -0.57
N GLU A 562 8.96 33.71 -0.79
CA GLU A 562 8.07 34.84 -1.03
C GLU A 562 7.35 34.67 -2.39
N PRO A 563 6.01 34.63 -2.43
CA PRO A 563 5.26 34.31 -3.64
C PRO A 563 5.49 35.25 -4.82
N SER A 564 5.70 36.55 -4.55
CA SER A 564 5.88 37.58 -5.57
C SER A 564 7.11 37.36 -6.46
N SER A 565 8.21 36.83 -5.89
CA SER A 565 9.43 36.56 -6.62
C SER A 565 9.34 35.28 -7.44
N TYR A 566 8.54 34.33 -6.98
CA TYR A 566 8.32 33.06 -7.63
C TYR A 566 7.45 33.19 -8.89
N ALA A 567 6.45 34.07 -8.90
CA ALA A 567 5.54 34.27 -10.01
C ALA A 567 6.28 34.62 -11.33
N LEU A 568 7.43 35.29 -11.26
CA LEU A 568 8.24 35.64 -12.42
C LEU A 568 8.85 34.43 -13.15
N LEU A 569 8.97 33.30 -12.46
CA LEU A 569 9.63 32.10 -12.98
C LEU A 569 8.63 31.00 -13.40
N LEU A 570 7.34 31.19 -13.13
CA LEU A 570 6.28 30.26 -13.53
C LEU A 570 6.22 30.00 -15.04
N PRO A 571 6.43 31.00 -15.95
CA PRO A 571 6.41 30.74 -17.39
C PRO A 571 7.50 29.74 -17.83
N LEU A 572 8.68 29.81 -17.22
CA LEU A 572 9.77 28.86 -17.50
C LEU A 572 9.39 27.47 -17.01
N ALA A 573 8.94 27.34 -15.76
CA ALA A 573 8.53 26.07 -15.18
C ALA A 573 7.38 25.43 -15.99
N PHE A 574 6.38 26.22 -16.38
CA PHE A 574 5.30 25.79 -17.26
C PHE A 574 5.82 25.24 -18.59
N THR A 575 6.72 25.97 -19.25
CA THR A 575 7.25 25.56 -20.54
C THR A 575 7.97 24.23 -20.45
N LEU A 576 8.73 24.01 -19.39
CA LEU A 576 9.48 22.76 -19.17
C LEU A 576 8.55 21.59 -18.88
N ASP A 577 7.55 21.78 -18.02
CA ASP A 577 6.56 20.74 -17.72
C ASP A 577 5.68 20.42 -18.93
N TRP A 578 5.35 21.43 -19.75
CA TRP A 578 4.57 21.25 -20.95
C TRP A 578 5.31 20.38 -21.98
N TRP A 579 6.60 20.70 -22.24
CA TRP A 579 7.46 19.91 -23.13
C TRP A 579 7.66 18.48 -22.62
N LYS A 580 7.91 18.32 -21.35
CA LYS A 580 8.04 17.01 -20.71
C LYS A 580 6.77 16.17 -20.88
N THR A 581 5.60 16.75 -20.61
CA THR A 581 4.31 16.07 -20.73
C THR A 581 4.02 15.70 -22.18
N LEU A 582 4.26 16.63 -23.13
CA LEU A 582 4.10 16.37 -24.56
C LEU A 582 5.00 15.24 -25.04
N TYR A 583 6.24 15.20 -24.56
CA TYR A 583 7.19 14.12 -24.90
C TYR A 583 6.66 12.76 -24.42
N TRP A 584 6.21 12.66 -23.18
CA TRP A 584 5.69 11.39 -22.66
C TRP A 584 4.39 10.96 -23.32
N LEU A 585 3.52 11.92 -23.65
CA LEU A 585 2.32 11.65 -24.44
C LEU A 585 2.67 11.10 -25.83
N ALA A 586 3.58 11.75 -26.54
CA ALA A 586 4.05 11.28 -27.84
C ALA A 586 4.67 9.88 -27.76
N ARG A 587 5.43 9.60 -26.69
CA ARG A 587 6.01 8.29 -26.47
C ARG A 587 4.96 7.21 -26.17
N SER A 588 3.92 7.54 -25.40
CA SER A 588 2.83 6.61 -25.10
C SER A 588 1.94 6.29 -26.30
N LEU A 589 1.94 7.16 -27.31
CA LEU A 589 1.24 6.97 -28.59
C LEU A 589 2.11 6.21 -29.63
N ALA A 590 3.40 6.14 -29.43
CA ALA A 590 4.26 5.36 -30.34
C ALA A 590 3.88 3.87 -30.22
N PRO A 591 3.76 3.17 -31.37
CA PRO A 591 3.50 1.73 -31.32
C PRO A 591 4.62 1.08 -30.53
N GLY A 592 4.25 0.46 -29.41
CA GLY A 592 5.14 -0.41 -28.66
C GLY A 592 5.66 -1.52 -29.58
N PRO A 593 6.84 -2.08 -29.33
CA PRO A 593 7.15 -3.38 -29.89
C PRO A 593 6.01 -4.31 -29.51
N ASP A 594 5.52 -5.11 -30.48
CA ASP A 594 4.48 -6.08 -30.23
C ASP A 594 4.74 -6.73 -28.87
N ALA A 595 3.76 -6.64 -27.98
CA ALA A 595 3.90 -7.11 -26.62
C ALA A 595 4.15 -8.61 -26.66
N GLY A 596 5.41 -8.98 -26.82
CA GLY A 596 5.92 -10.29 -26.47
C GLY A 596 5.69 -10.44 -24.97
N ASP A 597 5.55 -11.64 -24.54
CA ASP A 597 5.28 -12.08 -23.19
C ASP A 597 5.55 -10.99 -22.12
N PRO A 598 4.53 -10.48 -21.43
CA PRO A 598 4.72 -9.43 -20.41
C PRO A 598 5.66 -9.85 -19.29
N ASP A 599 6.03 -11.11 -19.21
CA ASP A 599 6.95 -11.69 -18.24
C ASP A 599 8.41 -11.82 -18.76
N ASP A 600 8.70 -11.43 -20.04
CA ASP A 600 10.08 -11.42 -20.56
C ASP A 600 10.72 -10.03 -20.43
N PRO A 601 11.57 -9.80 -19.42
CA PRO A 601 12.19 -8.51 -19.18
C PRO A 601 13.22 -8.09 -20.25
N ASP A 602 13.67 -9.01 -21.10
CA ASP A 602 14.70 -8.77 -22.12
C ASP A 602 14.07 -8.65 -23.53
N ALA A 603 12.85 -9.12 -23.76
CA ALA A 603 12.17 -9.05 -25.07
C ALA A 603 11.91 -7.61 -25.53
N ASP A 604 11.59 -6.69 -24.64
CA ASP A 604 11.37 -5.27 -24.93
C ASP A 604 12.64 -4.54 -25.39
N ALA A 605 13.79 -4.92 -24.83
CA ALA A 605 15.07 -4.28 -25.18
C ALA A 605 15.59 -4.72 -26.53
N ASP A 606 15.49 -6.00 -26.83
CA ASP A 606 15.96 -6.58 -28.10
C ASP A 606 15.03 -6.23 -29.27
N ALA A 607 13.71 -6.15 -29.04
CA ALA A 607 12.75 -5.73 -30.04
C ALA A 607 12.91 -4.25 -30.43
N LEU A 608 13.21 -3.37 -29.43
CA LEU A 608 13.50 -1.95 -29.68
C LEU A 608 14.82 -1.73 -30.38
N LEU A 609 15.85 -2.50 -30.05
CA LEU A 609 17.16 -2.46 -30.75
C LEU A 609 17.02 -2.99 -32.18
N ALA A 610 16.23 -4.05 -32.37
CA ALA A 610 15.96 -4.60 -33.70
C ALA A 610 15.07 -3.69 -34.57
N ALA A 611 14.13 -2.94 -33.97
CA ALA A 611 13.32 -1.93 -34.67
C ALA A 611 14.13 -0.70 -35.03
N ALA A 612 15.03 -0.22 -34.16
CA ALA A 612 15.97 0.85 -34.42
C ALA A 612 17.01 0.46 -35.50
N ALA A 613 17.50 -0.78 -35.48
CA ALA A 613 18.43 -1.31 -36.48
C ALA A 613 17.80 -1.50 -37.86
N ARG A 614 16.45 -1.76 -37.93
CA ARG A 614 15.71 -1.92 -39.18
C ARG A 614 15.26 -0.60 -39.83
N GLY A 615 15.61 0.56 -39.23
CA GLY A 615 15.32 1.86 -39.85
C GLY A 615 13.81 2.20 -39.95
N THR A 616 12.96 1.56 -39.17
CA THR A 616 11.56 1.94 -39.10
C THR A 616 11.45 3.29 -38.37
N LEU A 617 11.03 4.29 -39.11
CA LEU A 617 11.09 5.75 -38.83
C LEU A 617 10.38 6.25 -37.56
N GLY A 618 9.90 5.37 -36.68
CA GLY A 618 9.17 5.78 -35.46
C GLY A 618 10.05 6.05 -34.25
N ALA A 619 11.10 5.29 -34.03
CA ALA A 619 11.89 5.35 -32.79
C ALA A 619 13.10 6.31 -32.83
N ALA A 620 13.77 6.43 -33.95
CA ALA A 620 14.97 7.25 -34.06
C ALA A 620 14.76 8.77 -33.86
N PRO A 621 13.67 9.40 -34.38
CA PRO A 621 13.40 10.81 -34.13
C PRO A 621 13.02 11.08 -32.67
N SER A 622 12.34 10.15 -32.00
CA SER A 622 11.94 10.31 -30.60
C SER A 622 13.14 10.20 -29.65
N GLU A 623 14.09 9.31 -29.93
CA GLU A 623 15.32 9.20 -29.14
C GLU A 623 16.27 10.40 -29.34
N ALA A 624 16.40 10.85 -30.56
CA ALA A 624 17.19 12.06 -30.86
C ALA A 624 16.57 13.30 -30.21
N LEU A 625 15.22 13.43 -30.26
CA LEU A 625 14.49 14.50 -29.60
C LEU A 625 14.62 14.38 -28.07
N ALA A 626 14.51 13.17 -27.50
CA ALA A 626 14.72 12.94 -26.08
C ALA A 626 16.13 13.36 -25.63
N LYS A 627 17.16 12.95 -26.34
CA LYS A 627 18.55 13.32 -26.06
C LYS A 627 18.78 14.83 -26.19
N LEU A 628 18.21 15.47 -27.22
CA LEU A 628 18.28 16.91 -27.41
C LEU A 628 17.55 17.64 -26.28
N THR A 629 16.35 17.21 -25.92
CA THR A 629 15.57 17.82 -24.85
C THR A 629 16.29 17.65 -23.52
N ALA A 630 16.78 16.45 -23.19
CA ALA A 630 17.59 16.20 -22.00
C ALA A 630 18.83 17.07 -21.92
N LYS A 631 19.56 17.23 -23.07
CA LYS A 631 20.73 18.11 -23.16
C LYS A 631 20.36 19.57 -22.94
N THR A 632 19.25 20.02 -23.52
CA THR A 632 18.71 21.38 -23.33
C THR A 632 18.28 21.64 -21.90
N LEU A 633 17.57 20.69 -21.28
CA LEU A 633 17.13 20.77 -19.88
C LEU A 633 18.34 20.80 -18.93
N ASN A 634 19.37 19.98 -19.16
CA ASN A 634 20.58 19.99 -18.35
C ASN A 634 21.36 21.30 -18.51
N ALA A 635 21.42 21.83 -19.73
CA ALA A 635 22.07 23.13 -19.98
C ALA A 635 21.31 24.28 -19.31
N ALA A 636 19.98 24.28 -19.38
CA ALA A 636 19.13 25.27 -18.69
C ALA A 636 19.29 25.17 -17.18
N GLY A 637 19.32 23.96 -16.62
CA GLY A 637 19.55 23.72 -15.18
C GLY A 637 20.93 24.22 -14.75
N GLY A 638 21.97 23.93 -15.52
CA GLY A 638 23.32 24.43 -15.26
C GLY A 638 23.41 25.95 -15.35
N ALA A 639 22.70 26.57 -16.30
CA ALA A 639 22.62 28.02 -16.41
C ALA A 639 21.91 28.66 -15.19
N LEU A 640 20.83 28.05 -14.71
CA LEU A 640 20.10 28.48 -13.51
C LEU A 640 20.97 28.35 -12.24
N GLN A 641 21.74 27.26 -12.09
CA GLN A 641 22.68 27.11 -10.99
C GLN A 641 23.83 28.15 -11.07
N ALA A 642 24.37 28.37 -12.26
CA ALA A 642 25.37 29.38 -12.45
C ALA A 642 24.87 30.81 -12.18
N LEU A 643 23.60 31.08 -12.47
CA LEU A 643 22.95 32.33 -12.10
C LEU A 643 22.76 32.45 -10.57
N ALA A 644 22.30 31.36 -9.92
CA ALA A 644 22.15 31.34 -8.47
C ALA A 644 23.49 31.52 -7.73
N ALA A 645 24.57 30.92 -8.24
CA ALA A 645 25.90 31.05 -7.70
C ALA A 645 26.50 32.49 -7.84
N ARG A 646 25.93 33.33 -8.71
CA ARG A 646 26.31 34.74 -8.88
C ARG A 646 25.50 35.70 -7.99
N LEU A 647 24.54 35.20 -7.25
CA LEU A 647 23.79 36.00 -6.28
C LEU A 647 24.68 36.32 -5.07
N PRO A 648 24.48 37.48 -4.39
CA PRO A 648 25.35 37.91 -3.29
C PRO A 648 25.53 36.82 -2.22
N SER A 649 26.73 36.71 -1.69
CA SER A 649 27.10 35.72 -0.71
C SER A 649 26.30 35.87 0.60
N ARG A 650 26.26 34.80 1.41
CA ARG A 650 25.50 34.66 2.66
C ARG A 650 25.76 35.74 3.73
N ASP A 651 26.78 36.53 3.58
CA ASP A 651 27.20 37.54 4.57
C ASP A 651 26.43 38.89 4.44
N GLU A 652 25.73 39.14 3.35
CA GLU A 652 24.75 40.20 3.22
C GLU A 652 23.33 39.62 3.27
N PRO A 653 22.38 40.24 3.99
CA PRO A 653 21.01 39.78 3.97
C PRO A 653 20.51 39.80 2.53
N PRO A 654 20.23 38.64 1.90
CA PRO A 654 19.84 38.58 0.50
C PRO A 654 18.58 39.42 0.30
N THR A 655 18.56 40.21 -0.76
CA THR A 655 17.31 40.84 -1.17
C THR A 655 16.27 39.71 -1.35
N LYS A 656 15.00 39.96 -1.02
CA LYS A 656 13.92 38.97 -1.17
C LYS A 656 13.92 38.30 -2.56
N LEU A 657 14.27 39.06 -3.59
CA LEU A 657 14.41 38.58 -4.95
C LEU A 657 15.59 37.60 -5.12
N ALA A 658 16.74 37.89 -4.52
CA ALA A 658 17.92 37.02 -4.61
C ALA A 658 17.69 35.69 -3.90
N ALA A 659 17.07 35.70 -2.72
CA ALA A 659 16.69 34.50 -1.99
C ALA A 659 15.68 33.64 -2.79
N ALA A 660 14.67 34.28 -3.39
CA ALA A 660 13.68 33.61 -4.20
C ALA A 660 14.26 33.02 -5.49
N LEU A 661 15.17 33.74 -6.17
CA LEU A 661 15.85 33.24 -7.36
C LEU A 661 16.77 32.07 -7.06
N SER A 662 17.52 32.12 -5.95
CA SER A 662 18.37 31.02 -5.52
C SER A 662 17.54 29.76 -5.25
N ALA A 663 16.52 29.91 -4.48
CA ALA A 663 15.67 28.81 -4.08
C ALA A 663 14.86 28.22 -5.27
N PHE A 664 14.39 29.08 -6.19
CA PHE A 664 13.77 28.61 -7.45
C PHE A 664 14.79 27.89 -8.33
N SER A 665 16.01 28.40 -8.42
CA SER A 665 17.08 27.74 -9.16
C SER A 665 17.32 26.32 -8.67
N ASP A 666 17.37 26.11 -7.36
CA ASP A 666 17.54 24.78 -6.77
C ASP A 666 16.37 23.85 -7.09
N GLN A 667 15.16 24.38 -7.04
CA GLN A 667 13.96 23.62 -7.39
C GLN A 667 13.88 23.33 -8.89
N ALA A 668 14.11 24.34 -9.72
CA ALA A 668 14.13 24.18 -11.17
C ALA A 668 15.22 23.20 -11.60
N TRP A 669 16.40 23.28 -10.96
CA TRP A 669 17.49 22.34 -11.19
C TRP A 669 17.08 20.90 -10.86
N ARG A 670 16.47 20.65 -9.71
CA ARG A 670 15.97 19.32 -9.34
C ARG A 670 14.96 18.82 -10.34
N THR A 671 13.97 19.66 -10.71
CA THR A 671 12.95 19.31 -11.71
C THR A 671 13.57 19.01 -13.07
N LEU A 672 14.51 19.86 -13.52
CA LEU A 672 15.21 19.71 -14.80
C LEU A 672 16.12 18.49 -14.80
N HIS A 673 16.79 18.23 -13.69
CA HIS A 673 17.67 17.09 -13.54
C HIS A 673 16.89 15.78 -13.56
N VAL A 674 15.77 15.71 -12.83
CA VAL A 674 14.84 14.58 -12.86
C VAL A 674 14.29 14.38 -14.27
N ALA A 675 13.80 15.44 -14.92
CA ALA A 675 13.30 15.38 -16.29
C ALA A 675 14.36 14.95 -17.30
N ALA A 676 15.58 15.51 -17.20
CA ALA A 676 16.69 15.17 -18.10
C ALA A 676 17.14 13.73 -17.92
N ALA A 677 17.20 13.25 -16.69
CA ALA A 677 17.54 11.87 -16.38
C ALA A 677 16.50 10.89 -16.95
N GLN A 678 15.20 11.21 -16.82
CA GLN A 678 14.11 10.43 -17.40
C GLN A 678 14.15 10.40 -18.94
N LEU A 679 14.47 11.55 -19.56
CA LEU A 679 14.57 11.67 -21.01
C LEU A 679 15.82 11.01 -21.58
N SER A 680 16.91 10.99 -20.82
CA SER A 680 18.20 10.41 -21.24
C SER A 680 18.35 8.94 -20.85
N ALA A 681 17.45 8.39 -20.05
CA ALA A 681 17.46 6.96 -19.75
C ALA A 681 17.24 6.17 -21.04
N PRO A 682 18.21 5.32 -21.44
CA PRO A 682 18.04 4.54 -22.64
C PRO A 682 16.83 3.62 -22.46
N VAL A 683 15.97 3.55 -23.47
CA VAL A 683 14.81 2.67 -23.52
C VAL A 683 15.22 1.21 -23.30
N ALA A 684 16.48 0.88 -23.58
CA ALA A 684 17.08 -0.45 -23.44
C ALA A 684 18.02 -0.62 -22.24
N GLY A 685 18.20 0.38 -21.36
CA GLY A 685 19.34 0.37 -20.43
C GLY A 685 19.01 0.41 -18.96
N ARG A 686 18.04 -0.35 -18.48
CA ARG A 686 17.70 -0.40 -17.03
C ARG A 686 18.87 -0.80 -16.12
N ARG A 687 19.81 -1.63 -16.60
CA ARG A 687 21.00 -2.05 -15.84
C ARG A 687 22.11 -0.98 -15.74
N SER A 688 22.20 -0.03 -16.68
CA SER A 688 23.24 1.00 -16.66
C SER A 688 22.91 2.18 -15.74
N TYR A 689 21.63 2.42 -15.48
CA TYR A 689 21.17 3.53 -14.66
C TYR A 689 21.48 3.29 -13.16
N GLN A 690 21.34 2.05 -12.68
CA GLN A 690 21.63 1.67 -11.29
C GLN A 690 23.12 1.90 -10.90
N ARG A 691 24.05 1.97 -11.85
CA ARG A 691 25.47 2.19 -11.56
C ARG A 691 25.88 3.66 -11.41
N ARG A 692 25.16 4.62 -11.99
CA ARG A 692 25.55 6.04 -12.01
C ARG A 692 25.10 6.85 -10.80
N TRP A 693 24.08 6.42 -10.07
CA TRP A 693 23.43 7.19 -9.00
C TRP A 693 23.55 6.53 -7.63
N ARG A 694 24.63 5.85 -7.35
CA ARG A 694 24.99 5.57 -5.96
C ARG A 694 25.33 6.90 -5.29
N VAL A 695 24.34 7.54 -4.69
CA VAL A 695 24.58 8.53 -3.66
C VAL A 695 25.35 7.80 -2.56
N LYS A 696 26.60 8.19 -2.31
CA LYS A 696 27.31 7.74 -1.13
C LYS A 696 26.51 8.17 0.09
N PRO A 697 26.44 7.34 1.15
CA PRO A 697 25.71 7.65 2.36
C PRO A 697 26.14 8.97 2.97
#